data_ab159b4bb70393f6c40b6ad0649c36a9
#
_entry.id   ab159b4bb70393f6c40b6ad0649c36a9
#
_cell.length_a   1.000
_cell.length_b   1.000
_cell.length_c   1.000
_cell.angle_alpha   90.00
_cell.angle_beta   90.00
_cell.angle_gamma   90.00
#
_symmetry.space_group_name_H-M   'P 1'
#
loop_
_entity.id
_entity.type
_entity.pdbx_description
1 polymer ?
#
loop_
_entity_poly.entity_id
_entity_poly.type
_entity_poly.pdbx_seq_one_letter_code
_entity_poly.pdbx_strand_id
1 'polypeptide(L)'
;MKKFLYIFILLFIVGWAQAQQRVVYTINDGWKFTKGSPFEAQLAGCDDSSWETVNIPHTWNNKDADDETPGFYRGPAWYRKQLFVDKSQEGRQAVIYFEGANQEVRFYLNGQFVGEHKGGYTRFCFDITSHLRYGQENLFTIYVNNVYNPNIPPLSADFTFFGGIYRDVYLQFMNPVHIATNDYASSGVYIRTPEVNNSAASVEITTLLTNNTLQPAEIRVENVICDADGKEVKKTHAEIKLASGETKTDISKKIKIDSPRLWDIDDPYRYMVYTRILDKKKGTLLDEVVNPLGLRWFKFDSEKGFFLNGKGRKLIGTARHQDYFQKGNALRDELHVQDVLLLKEMGGNFLRVSHYPQDPVIMEMCDKLGIVTSVEIPVVNAVTETEEFLQNSVEMAKEMVRQDFNRPSVMIWGYMNEIFLRRPYTEGKQLEDYYRFTEKVARALEATIREEDPSRYTMMAYHNMPQYYEDAHLTEIPMIQGWNLYQGWYEPDINEFQRLLDRAHKVYKGKVLMVTEYGPGVDPGLHSYQPERFDFSQEYGLVYHKHYLREMMKRPFIAGSSLWNLNDFYSESRVDAVPHVNNKGVVGLNREKKDVYWFYKTALSRRPILVIGNREWKSRGGVVNTAQKECIQSVPVFSNAEEVELFVNNKSLGKKKVEDNYALFDVPFVSGENLLEAVAVAGDSKLRDMLRIQFQLVGSQLKDEAIPFTEINVMLGSPRYFEDRTANVAWIPEQEYKPGSWGFVGGTSYRRKTGFGSMLGSDIDILGTDMNPIFQTQRVGIKSFKADVPNGEYSVYLYWAELESDKEREALVYNLGADSEQTFAGNRSFGISMNGTIVLDDFNIARDYGYARAVIKKFVVTVKDGKGLSVDFHKKEGEPILNAIRIYRNY
;
A
#
# COMPACT_ATOMS: atom_id res chain seq x y z
N MET A 1 -23.72 71.04 -25.29
CA MET A 1 -22.67 70.57 -26.20
C MET A 1 -21.43 70.29 -25.39
N LYS A 2 -21.18 69.03 -25.02
CA LYS A 2 -20.03 68.66 -24.22
C LYS A 2 -18.94 68.16 -25.16
N LYS A 3 -17.77 68.80 -25.10
CA LYS A 3 -16.56 68.35 -25.79
C LYS A 3 -15.93 67.20 -25.10
N PHE A 4 -15.81 66.08 -25.77
CA PHE A 4 -15.00 64.91 -25.28
C PHE A 4 -13.53 65.16 -25.68
N LEU A 5 -12.66 65.17 -24.65
CA LEU A 5 -11.22 65.23 -24.79
C LEU A 5 -10.69 63.78 -24.80
N TYR A 6 -10.22 63.28 -25.94
CA TYR A 6 -9.51 62.00 -26.04
C TYR A 6 -8.04 62.19 -25.61
N ILE A 7 -7.67 61.64 -24.46
CA ILE A 7 -6.27 61.52 -24.06
C ILE A 7 -5.75 60.19 -24.62
N PHE A 8 -4.86 60.27 -25.60
CA PHE A 8 -4.07 59.13 -26.06
C PHE A 8 -2.96 58.88 -25.06
N ILE A 9 -3.09 57.83 -24.24
CA ILE A 9 -1.99 57.28 -23.42
C ILE A 9 -1.17 56.36 -24.33
N LEU A 10 -0.01 56.85 -24.79
CA LEU A 10 1.04 56.03 -25.41
C LEU A 10 1.64 55.15 -24.28
N LEU A 11 1.20 53.91 -24.21
CA LEU A 11 1.87 52.85 -23.47
C LEU A 11 3.18 52.51 -24.20
N PHE A 12 4.31 53.06 -23.72
CA PHE A 12 5.61 52.50 -24.02
C PHE A 12 5.68 51.08 -23.43
N ILE A 13 5.45 50.08 -24.24
CA ILE A 13 5.82 48.70 -23.93
C ILE A 13 7.36 48.68 -24.03
N VAL A 14 8.02 48.94 -22.91
CA VAL A 14 9.40 48.56 -22.74
C VAL A 14 9.37 47.02 -22.70
N GLY A 15 9.69 46.40 -23.84
CA GLY A 15 9.93 44.97 -23.91
C GLY A 15 11.11 44.63 -23.01
N TRP A 16 10.82 44.32 -21.78
CA TRP A 16 11.75 43.57 -20.92
C TRP A 16 11.97 42.25 -21.63
N ALA A 17 13.14 42.03 -22.20
CA ALA A 17 13.60 40.68 -22.51
C ALA A 17 13.63 39.93 -21.16
N GLN A 18 12.52 39.26 -20.82
CA GLN A 18 12.51 38.31 -19.73
C GLN A 18 13.55 37.26 -20.09
N ALA A 19 14.61 37.19 -19.30
CA ALA A 19 15.50 36.05 -19.35
C ALA A 19 14.61 34.81 -19.22
N GLN A 20 14.74 33.92 -20.18
CA GLN A 20 13.86 32.78 -20.27
C GLN A 20 14.20 31.83 -19.12
N GLN A 21 13.43 31.89 -18.04
CA GLN A 21 13.48 30.96 -16.92
C GLN A 21 13.26 29.51 -17.39
N ARG A 22 13.63 28.53 -16.56
CA ARG A 22 13.28 27.13 -16.77
C ARG A 22 11.76 27.01 -16.97
N VAL A 23 11.37 26.40 -18.08
CA VAL A 23 9.96 26.16 -18.42
C VAL A 23 9.72 24.66 -18.41
N VAL A 24 8.69 24.24 -17.73
CA VAL A 24 8.32 22.85 -17.56
C VAL A 24 6.90 22.63 -18.09
N TYR A 25 6.76 21.72 -19.02
CA TYR A 25 5.47 21.31 -19.59
C TYR A 25 5.19 19.87 -19.22
N THR A 26 4.01 19.61 -18.69
CA THR A 26 3.49 18.25 -18.55
C THR A 26 3.07 17.74 -19.93
N ILE A 27 3.49 16.54 -20.31
CA ILE A 27 3.16 15.93 -21.61
C ILE A 27 2.37 14.64 -21.48
N ASN A 28 1.57 14.51 -20.44
CA ASN A 28 0.86 13.31 -20.04
C ASN A 28 -0.27 12.90 -20.98
N ASP A 29 -0.95 13.84 -21.64
CA ASP A 29 -2.18 13.55 -22.38
C ASP A 29 -1.92 13.00 -23.80
N GLY A 30 -2.83 12.13 -24.26
CA GLY A 30 -2.96 11.77 -25.67
C GLY A 30 -1.80 10.97 -26.26
N TRP A 31 -1.28 10.00 -25.54
CA TRP A 31 -0.30 9.04 -26.03
C TRP A 31 -0.96 7.89 -26.78
N LYS A 32 -0.42 7.50 -27.93
CA LYS A 32 -0.73 6.23 -28.59
C LYS A 32 0.02 5.10 -27.89
N PHE A 33 -0.67 4.03 -27.54
CA PHE A 33 -0.16 2.91 -26.76
C PHE A 33 -0.47 1.57 -27.42
N THR A 34 0.48 0.63 -27.37
CA THR A 34 0.25 -0.78 -27.72
C THR A 34 1.17 -1.71 -26.94
N LYS A 35 0.66 -2.91 -26.60
CA LYS A 35 1.46 -4.02 -26.07
C LYS A 35 2.19 -4.74 -27.21
N GLY A 36 3.28 -5.43 -26.88
CA GLY A 36 4.08 -6.21 -27.84
C GLY A 36 5.21 -5.41 -28.49
N SER A 37 5.71 -5.93 -29.61
CA SER A 37 6.85 -5.34 -30.33
C SER A 37 6.51 -5.15 -31.81
N PRO A 38 5.71 -4.13 -32.14
CA PRO A 38 5.43 -3.80 -33.54
C PRO A 38 6.73 -3.52 -34.32
N PHE A 39 6.75 -3.92 -35.59
CA PHE A 39 7.89 -3.68 -36.45
C PHE A 39 8.15 -2.17 -36.61
N GLU A 40 9.37 -1.75 -36.41
CA GLU A 40 9.81 -0.34 -36.57
C GLU A 40 8.95 0.68 -35.79
N ALA A 41 8.43 0.33 -34.61
CA ALA A 41 7.58 1.20 -33.78
C ALA A 41 8.18 2.56 -33.47
N GLN A 42 9.52 2.69 -33.49
CA GLN A 42 10.25 3.93 -33.27
C GLN A 42 10.21 4.88 -34.48
N LEU A 43 9.89 4.39 -35.70
CA LEU A 43 9.94 5.17 -36.93
C LEU A 43 8.60 5.89 -37.23
N ALA A 44 8.71 7.01 -37.94
CA ALA A 44 7.52 7.80 -38.33
C ALA A 44 6.59 7.02 -39.28
N GLY A 45 7.10 6.07 -40.04
CA GLY A 45 6.30 5.25 -40.97
C GLY A 45 5.51 4.11 -40.32
N CYS A 46 5.67 3.87 -39.06
CA CYS A 46 4.86 2.88 -38.34
C CYS A 46 3.41 3.36 -38.25
N ASP A 47 2.48 2.51 -38.68
CA ASP A 47 1.04 2.77 -38.58
C ASP A 47 0.60 2.53 -37.12
N ASP A 48 0.28 3.62 -36.43
CA ASP A 48 -0.25 3.61 -35.07
C ASP A 48 -1.75 3.99 -34.99
N SER A 49 -2.45 3.95 -36.10
CA SER A 49 -3.87 4.32 -36.21
C SER A 49 -4.78 3.42 -35.35
N SER A 50 -4.40 2.16 -35.19
CA SER A 50 -5.11 1.16 -34.37
C SER A 50 -4.67 1.15 -32.89
N TRP A 51 -3.65 1.92 -32.51
CA TRP A 51 -3.18 1.95 -31.16
C TRP A 51 -4.17 2.68 -30.24
N GLU A 52 -4.28 2.20 -29.01
CA GLU A 52 -5.10 2.83 -27.98
C GLU A 52 -4.59 4.26 -27.69
N THR A 53 -5.49 5.17 -27.36
CA THR A 53 -5.11 6.48 -26.86
C THR A 53 -5.23 6.50 -25.34
N VAL A 54 -4.13 6.75 -24.67
CA VAL A 54 -4.02 6.74 -23.20
C VAL A 54 -3.47 8.06 -22.68
N ASN A 55 -3.75 8.35 -21.42
CA ASN A 55 -3.11 9.43 -20.67
C ASN A 55 -2.19 8.85 -19.61
N ILE A 56 -1.06 9.48 -19.36
CA ILE A 56 -0.16 9.21 -18.26
C ILE A 56 -0.67 9.94 -17.00
N PRO A 57 -0.58 9.36 -15.80
CA PRO A 57 -0.04 8.03 -15.44
C PRO A 57 -0.83 6.87 -16.05
N HIS A 58 -0.12 5.87 -16.58
CA HIS A 58 -0.73 4.73 -17.24
C HIS A 58 -0.01 3.41 -16.89
N THR A 59 -0.80 2.39 -16.54
CA THR A 59 -0.35 1.00 -16.47
C THR A 59 -1.23 0.13 -17.34
N TRP A 60 -0.64 -0.84 -18.01
CA TRP A 60 -1.40 -1.84 -18.78
C TRP A 60 -1.89 -3.03 -17.96
N ASN A 61 -1.57 -3.05 -16.65
CA ASN A 61 -1.94 -4.13 -15.73
C ASN A 61 -3.08 -3.75 -14.76
N ASN A 62 -3.85 -2.72 -15.06
CA ASN A 62 -4.93 -2.27 -14.18
C ASN A 62 -6.17 -3.20 -14.17
N LYS A 63 -6.20 -4.21 -15.03
CA LYS A 63 -7.27 -5.20 -15.11
C LYS A 63 -6.77 -6.62 -14.89
N ASP A 64 -5.69 -7.01 -15.57
CA ASP A 64 -5.13 -8.36 -15.53
C ASP A 64 -4.39 -8.69 -14.23
N ALA A 65 -4.20 -7.72 -13.34
CA ALA A 65 -3.68 -7.94 -11.98
C ALA A 65 -4.78 -8.32 -10.97
N ASP A 66 -6.06 -8.35 -11.38
CA ASP A 66 -7.24 -8.54 -10.52
C ASP A 66 -8.33 -9.40 -11.21
N ASP A 67 -8.00 -10.11 -12.28
CA ASP A 67 -8.92 -11.01 -12.96
C ASP A 67 -8.70 -12.47 -12.55
N GLU A 68 -9.66 -13.35 -12.89
CA GLU A 68 -9.56 -14.79 -12.56
C GLU A 68 -8.52 -15.56 -13.41
N THR A 69 -7.85 -14.88 -14.36
CA THR A 69 -6.85 -15.50 -15.24
C THR A 69 -5.51 -15.46 -14.54
N PRO A 70 -4.86 -16.60 -14.20
CA PRO A 70 -3.58 -16.60 -13.55
C PRO A 70 -2.51 -15.87 -14.36
N GLY A 71 -1.78 -14.96 -13.70
CA GLY A 71 -0.72 -14.15 -14.29
C GLY A 71 -1.20 -12.84 -14.89
N PHE A 72 -0.28 -11.95 -15.12
CA PHE A 72 -0.52 -10.64 -15.74
C PHE A 72 0.52 -10.40 -16.84
N TYR A 73 0.21 -9.51 -17.78
CA TYR A 73 1.10 -9.26 -18.89
C TYR A 73 2.43 -8.65 -18.42
N ARG A 74 3.50 -9.42 -18.58
CA ARG A 74 4.88 -8.96 -18.44
C ARG A 74 5.55 -9.03 -19.79
N GLY A 75 5.79 -7.88 -20.37
CA GLY A 75 6.30 -7.82 -21.74
C GLY A 75 6.57 -6.39 -22.22
N PRO A 76 7.04 -6.26 -23.47
CA PRO A 76 7.29 -4.97 -24.08
C PRO A 76 5.99 -4.24 -24.41
N ALA A 77 6.04 -2.92 -24.36
CA ALA A 77 4.99 -2.03 -24.81
C ALA A 77 5.59 -0.74 -25.37
N TRP A 78 4.82 -0.03 -26.16
CA TRP A 78 5.24 1.18 -26.83
C TRP A 78 4.26 2.32 -26.60
N TYR A 79 4.81 3.51 -26.40
CA TYR A 79 4.10 4.78 -26.34
C TYR A 79 4.62 5.70 -27.44
N ARG A 80 3.71 6.37 -28.15
CA ARG A 80 4.06 7.32 -29.20
C ARG A 80 3.24 8.59 -29.05
N LYS A 81 3.89 9.74 -29.33
CA LYS A 81 3.23 11.05 -29.29
C LYS A 81 3.87 11.97 -30.30
N GLN A 82 3.03 12.63 -31.10
CA GLN A 82 3.45 13.79 -31.89
C GLN A 82 3.33 15.04 -31.01
N LEU A 83 4.39 15.83 -30.95
CA LEU A 83 4.41 17.05 -30.17
C LEU A 83 5.09 18.18 -30.98
N PHE A 84 4.35 19.27 -31.18
CA PHE A 84 4.91 20.46 -31.77
C PHE A 84 5.81 21.20 -30.79
N VAL A 85 7.05 21.48 -31.19
CA VAL A 85 7.99 22.27 -30.38
C VAL A 85 8.17 23.63 -31.03
N ASP A 86 7.74 24.68 -30.34
CA ASP A 86 7.79 26.04 -30.84
C ASP A 86 9.21 26.51 -31.14
N LYS A 87 9.36 27.32 -32.20
CA LYS A 87 10.66 27.86 -32.64
C LYS A 87 11.32 28.74 -31.58
N SER A 88 10.55 29.36 -30.69
CA SER A 88 11.09 30.16 -29.58
C SER A 88 11.91 29.40 -28.57
N GLN A 89 11.83 28.06 -28.60
CA GLN A 89 12.66 27.18 -27.75
C GLN A 89 14.03 26.85 -28.36
N GLU A 90 14.28 27.25 -29.64
CA GLU A 90 15.56 27.02 -30.31
C GLU A 90 16.72 27.69 -29.55
N GLY A 91 17.83 26.95 -29.39
CA GLY A 91 18.98 27.43 -28.63
C GLY A 91 18.89 27.23 -27.11
N ARG A 92 17.81 26.66 -26.62
CA ARG A 92 17.69 26.25 -25.22
C ARG A 92 18.17 24.80 -25.03
N GLN A 93 18.56 24.45 -23.79
CA GLN A 93 18.73 23.08 -23.34
C GLN A 93 17.35 22.46 -23.18
N ALA A 94 17.12 21.28 -23.75
CA ALA A 94 15.86 20.56 -23.63
C ALA A 94 16.07 19.17 -23.02
N VAL A 95 15.22 18.83 -22.07
CA VAL A 95 15.26 17.55 -21.33
C VAL A 95 13.86 16.96 -21.27
N ILE A 96 13.72 15.66 -21.57
CA ILE A 96 12.55 14.89 -21.20
C ILE A 96 12.81 14.22 -19.85
N TYR A 97 11.88 14.36 -18.91
CA TYR A 97 12.01 13.94 -17.52
C TYR A 97 10.86 13.03 -17.14
N PHE A 98 11.17 11.87 -16.56
CA PHE A 98 10.23 10.84 -16.11
C PHE A 98 10.28 10.72 -14.60
N GLU A 99 9.14 10.71 -13.95
CA GLU A 99 9.06 10.41 -12.52
C GLU A 99 9.08 8.92 -12.21
N GLY A 100 8.71 8.08 -13.17
CA GLY A 100 8.83 6.62 -13.07
C GLY A 100 8.19 5.87 -14.22
N ALA A 101 8.88 4.82 -14.67
CA ALA A 101 8.37 3.87 -15.66
C ALA A 101 8.99 2.49 -15.42
N ASN A 102 8.18 1.44 -15.40
CA ASN A 102 8.64 0.11 -14.99
C ASN A 102 8.74 -0.86 -16.16
N GLN A 103 9.96 -1.46 -16.35
CA GLN A 103 11.19 -1.26 -15.60
C GLN A 103 12.41 -0.97 -16.50
N GLU A 104 12.40 -1.38 -17.77
CA GLU A 104 13.41 -1.02 -18.78
C GLU A 104 12.78 -0.04 -19.76
N VAL A 105 13.40 1.11 -19.92
CA VAL A 105 12.94 2.17 -20.81
C VAL A 105 13.97 2.45 -21.88
N ARG A 106 13.53 2.55 -23.14
CA ARG A 106 14.33 3.12 -24.24
C ARG A 106 13.55 4.27 -24.86
N PHE A 107 14.20 5.38 -24.99
CA PHE A 107 13.61 6.57 -25.56
C PHE A 107 14.18 6.87 -26.94
N TYR A 108 13.29 7.17 -27.88
CA TYR A 108 13.59 7.57 -29.24
C TYR A 108 12.92 8.92 -29.55
N LEU A 109 13.64 9.80 -30.27
CA LEU A 109 13.10 11.06 -30.77
C LEU A 109 13.30 11.15 -32.25
N ASN A 110 12.21 11.34 -33.01
CA ASN A 110 12.23 11.38 -34.47
C ASN A 110 12.89 10.12 -35.11
N GLY A 111 12.71 8.94 -34.48
CA GLY A 111 13.25 7.67 -34.91
C GLY A 111 14.70 7.39 -34.50
N GLN A 112 15.36 8.33 -33.85
CA GLN A 112 16.76 8.20 -33.37
C GLN A 112 16.75 7.78 -31.91
N PHE A 113 17.58 6.79 -31.55
CA PHE A 113 17.81 6.40 -30.17
C PHE A 113 18.48 7.51 -29.39
N VAL A 114 17.95 7.88 -28.23
CA VAL A 114 18.47 8.93 -27.36
C VAL A 114 19.12 8.36 -26.10
N GLY A 115 18.47 7.36 -25.47
CA GLY A 115 18.99 6.78 -24.24
C GLY A 115 18.11 5.66 -23.69
N GLU A 116 18.63 5.01 -22.66
CA GLU A 116 17.93 3.96 -21.92
C GLU A 116 18.08 4.15 -20.40
N HIS A 117 17.12 3.61 -19.63
CA HIS A 117 17.17 3.55 -18.18
C HIS A 117 16.71 2.17 -17.71
N LYS A 118 17.38 1.64 -16.68
CA LYS A 118 17.06 0.38 -16.01
C LYS A 118 16.72 0.64 -14.56
N GLY A 119 15.54 0.19 -14.15
CA GLY A 119 14.99 0.42 -12.82
C GLY A 119 13.59 1.04 -12.88
N GLY A 120 12.66 0.47 -12.11
CA GLY A 120 11.24 0.78 -12.29
C GLY A 120 10.73 1.94 -11.43
N TYR A 121 11.50 2.46 -10.46
CA TYR A 121 10.91 3.22 -9.36
C TYR A 121 11.58 4.58 -9.07
N THR A 122 12.73 4.83 -9.68
CA THR A 122 13.45 6.09 -9.57
C THR A 122 13.14 7.02 -10.74
N ARG A 123 13.43 8.30 -10.57
CA ARG A 123 13.28 9.32 -11.62
C ARG A 123 14.48 9.25 -12.58
N PHE A 124 14.26 9.58 -13.84
CA PHE A 124 15.33 9.66 -14.84
C PHE A 124 15.01 10.69 -15.91
N CYS A 125 16.03 11.11 -16.65
CA CYS A 125 15.85 12.09 -17.70
C CYS A 125 16.84 11.88 -18.85
N PHE A 126 16.49 12.41 -20.03
CA PHE A 126 17.34 12.38 -21.21
C PHE A 126 17.49 13.78 -21.79
N ASP A 127 18.73 14.13 -22.15
CA ASP A 127 19.00 15.32 -22.96
C ASP A 127 18.53 15.09 -24.39
N ILE A 128 17.63 15.92 -24.87
CA ILE A 128 17.02 15.82 -26.20
C ILE A 128 17.37 17.00 -27.10
N THR A 129 18.21 17.90 -26.64
CA THR A 129 18.51 19.19 -27.29
C THR A 129 18.90 19.04 -28.75
N SER A 130 19.80 18.12 -29.07
CA SER A 130 20.32 17.89 -30.43
C SER A 130 19.38 17.09 -31.34
N HIS A 131 18.31 16.47 -30.76
CA HIS A 131 17.38 15.61 -31.50
C HIS A 131 16.07 16.33 -31.86
N LEU A 132 15.81 17.50 -31.24
CA LEU A 132 14.60 18.28 -31.48
C LEU A 132 14.63 19.04 -32.83
N ARG A 133 13.46 19.11 -33.44
CA ARG A 133 13.16 19.93 -34.63
C ARG A 133 12.25 21.05 -34.18
N TYR A 134 12.78 22.25 -34.17
CA TYR A 134 12.06 23.43 -33.71
C TYR A 134 11.13 24.01 -34.83
N GLY A 135 9.95 24.50 -34.44
CA GLY A 135 8.90 24.97 -35.35
C GLY A 135 8.21 23.83 -36.11
N GLN A 136 8.33 22.60 -35.65
CA GLN A 136 7.80 21.41 -36.31
C GLN A 136 7.26 20.39 -35.28
N GLU A 137 6.51 19.40 -35.79
CA GLU A 137 6.12 18.23 -35.03
C GLU A 137 7.34 17.34 -34.82
N ASN A 138 7.44 16.78 -33.62
CA ASN A 138 8.43 15.80 -33.21
C ASN A 138 7.76 14.53 -32.75
N LEU A 139 8.24 13.37 -33.18
CA LEU A 139 7.76 12.07 -32.76
C LEU A 139 8.54 11.59 -31.54
N PHE A 140 7.90 11.58 -30.38
CA PHE A 140 8.39 11.00 -29.16
C PHE A 140 7.95 9.53 -29.11
N THR A 141 8.89 8.61 -28.98
CA THR A 141 8.59 7.17 -28.90
C THR A 141 9.31 6.56 -27.73
N ILE A 142 8.56 5.87 -26.88
CA ILE A 142 9.06 5.26 -25.65
C ILE A 142 8.73 3.79 -25.69
N TYR A 143 9.78 2.96 -25.60
CA TYR A 143 9.69 1.53 -25.33
C TYR A 143 9.77 1.31 -23.83
N VAL A 144 8.84 0.55 -23.27
CA VAL A 144 8.83 0.15 -21.86
C VAL A 144 8.63 -1.36 -21.78
N ASN A 145 9.39 -2.03 -20.91
CA ASN A 145 9.36 -3.47 -20.78
C ASN A 145 9.44 -3.87 -19.29
N ASN A 146 8.48 -4.66 -18.80
CA ASN A 146 8.46 -5.21 -17.43
C ASN A 146 8.71 -6.73 -17.38
N VAL A 147 9.32 -7.32 -18.41
CA VAL A 147 9.77 -8.72 -18.40
C VAL A 147 10.74 -8.94 -17.25
N TYR A 148 10.65 -10.11 -16.61
CA TYR A 148 11.63 -10.49 -15.59
C TYR A 148 13.07 -10.39 -16.12
N ASN A 149 13.86 -9.63 -15.39
CA ASN A 149 15.30 -9.50 -15.65
C ASN A 149 16.05 -9.79 -14.36
N PRO A 150 16.87 -10.86 -14.31
CA PRO A 150 17.57 -11.26 -13.09
C PRO A 150 18.60 -10.23 -12.60
N ASN A 151 18.94 -9.25 -13.40
CA ASN A 151 19.91 -8.21 -13.05
C ASN A 151 19.28 -6.89 -12.63
N ILE A 152 17.95 -6.79 -12.62
CA ILE A 152 17.24 -5.57 -12.22
C ILE A 152 16.31 -5.87 -11.02
N PRO A 153 16.62 -5.38 -9.79
CA PRO A 153 15.71 -5.56 -8.68
C PRO A 153 14.39 -4.77 -8.87
N PRO A 154 13.26 -5.28 -8.31
CA PRO A 154 13.11 -6.47 -7.50
C PRO A 154 13.01 -7.75 -8.34
N LEU A 155 13.57 -8.85 -7.82
CA LEU A 155 13.51 -10.15 -8.48
C LEU A 155 12.19 -10.87 -8.23
N SER A 156 11.72 -10.80 -6.99
CA SER A 156 10.42 -11.29 -6.54
C SER A 156 9.95 -10.45 -5.37
N ALA A 157 8.65 -10.34 -5.18
CA ALA A 157 8.06 -9.64 -4.04
C ALA A 157 6.58 -10.02 -3.91
N ASP A 158 5.96 -9.67 -2.77
CA ASP A 158 4.54 -9.84 -2.52
C ASP A 158 3.76 -8.58 -2.96
N PHE A 159 4.00 -8.14 -4.21
CA PHE A 159 3.24 -7.08 -4.87
C PHE A 159 3.34 -7.21 -6.40
N THR A 160 2.34 -6.71 -7.11
CA THR A 160 2.29 -6.76 -8.58
C THR A 160 3.32 -5.83 -9.21
N PHE A 161 4.10 -6.34 -10.18
CA PHE A 161 5.08 -5.56 -10.95
C PHE A 161 4.42 -4.88 -12.15
N PHE A 162 3.62 -3.86 -11.87
CA PHE A 162 2.90 -3.12 -12.89
C PHE A 162 3.82 -2.54 -13.94
N GLY A 163 3.53 -2.79 -15.22
CA GLY A 163 4.25 -2.17 -16.33
C GLY A 163 3.59 -0.88 -16.80
N GLY A 164 4.41 0.03 -17.32
CA GLY A 164 3.90 1.29 -17.90
C GLY A 164 4.69 2.51 -17.48
N ILE A 165 4.27 3.66 -18.01
CA ILE A 165 4.69 4.99 -17.57
C ILE A 165 3.67 5.45 -16.53
N TYR A 166 3.89 5.05 -15.29
CA TYR A 166 2.88 5.12 -14.23
C TYR A 166 3.01 6.35 -13.31
N ARG A 167 3.93 7.28 -13.65
CA ARG A 167 4.08 8.62 -13.05
C ARG A 167 4.26 9.65 -14.15
N ASP A 168 4.25 10.90 -13.78
CA ASP A 168 4.26 12.04 -14.69
C ASP A 168 5.49 12.12 -15.59
N VAL A 169 5.29 12.69 -16.80
CA VAL A 169 6.36 13.00 -17.76
C VAL A 169 6.35 14.47 -18.10
N TYR A 170 7.54 15.09 -18.07
CA TYR A 170 7.72 16.50 -18.31
C TYR A 170 8.71 16.74 -19.45
N LEU A 171 8.44 17.81 -20.22
CA LEU A 171 9.37 18.42 -21.16
C LEU A 171 9.86 19.71 -20.55
N GLN A 172 11.17 19.82 -20.34
CA GLN A 172 11.81 20.96 -19.69
C GLN A 172 12.71 21.70 -20.68
N PHE A 173 12.60 23.03 -20.71
CA PHE A 173 13.51 23.91 -21.47
C PHE A 173 14.22 24.85 -20.52
N MET A 174 15.55 24.90 -20.64
CA MET A 174 16.44 25.67 -19.77
C MET A 174 17.40 26.52 -20.58
N ASN A 175 18.03 27.49 -19.94
CA ASN A 175 19.19 28.18 -20.54
C ASN A 175 20.32 27.19 -20.74
N PRO A 176 21.13 27.27 -21.81
CA PRO A 176 22.31 26.41 -21.97
C PRO A 176 23.34 26.52 -20.84
N VAL A 177 23.33 27.64 -20.09
CA VAL A 177 24.06 27.78 -18.84
C VAL A 177 23.05 27.64 -17.69
N HIS A 178 23.07 26.52 -17.00
CA HIS A 178 22.01 26.12 -16.05
C HIS A 178 22.53 25.26 -14.90
N ILE A 179 21.66 24.99 -13.91
CA ILE A 179 21.87 23.98 -12.86
C ILE A 179 21.65 22.61 -13.48
N ALA A 180 22.62 21.69 -13.35
CA ALA A 180 22.60 20.40 -13.99
C ALA A 180 21.36 19.56 -13.58
N THR A 181 20.64 19.03 -14.57
CA THR A 181 19.48 18.13 -14.38
C THR A 181 19.83 16.67 -14.65
N ASN A 182 20.93 16.42 -15.37
CA ASN A 182 21.38 15.09 -15.76
C ASN A 182 22.21 14.39 -14.67
N ASP A 183 22.27 14.95 -13.46
CA ASP A 183 22.85 14.30 -12.29
C ASP A 183 21.77 13.44 -11.60
N TYR A 184 21.56 12.22 -12.12
CA TYR A 184 20.55 11.27 -11.63
C TYR A 184 19.11 11.85 -11.55
N ALA A 185 18.75 12.74 -12.46
CA ALA A 185 17.47 13.45 -12.43
C ALA A 185 17.17 14.15 -11.08
N SER A 186 18.19 14.56 -10.37
CA SER A 186 18.12 15.33 -9.13
C SER A 186 17.87 16.82 -9.41
N SER A 187 17.74 17.60 -8.34
CA SER A 187 17.64 19.08 -8.48
C SER A 187 18.94 19.76 -8.92
N GLY A 188 20.08 19.04 -8.90
CA GLY A 188 21.42 19.59 -9.11
C GLY A 188 21.90 20.50 -7.95
N VAL A 189 21.14 20.57 -6.88
CA VAL A 189 21.43 21.35 -5.67
C VAL A 189 21.31 20.44 -4.45
N TYR A 190 22.34 20.43 -3.60
CA TYR A 190 22.39 19.61 -2.39
C TYR A 190 22.61 20.50 -1.17
N ILE A 191 21.66 20.45 -0.21
CA ILE A 191 21.65 21.29 0.97
C ILE A 191 22.03 20.46 2.19
N ARG A 192 23.14 20.79 2.83
CA ARG A 192 23.61 20.16 4.05
C ARG A 192 23.43 21.11 5.24
N THR A 193 23.14 20.53 6.39
CA THR A 193 22.98 21.26 7.66
C THR A 193 23.91 20.67 8.71
N PRO A 194 25.23 20.92 8.60
CA PRO A 194 26.24 20.22 9.41
C PRO A 194 26.07 20.45 10.92
N GLU A 195 25.56 21.60 11.32
CA GLU A 195 25.31 21.94 12.70
C GLU A 195 23.96 22.61 12.85
N VAL A 196 23.08 22.03 13.66
CA VAL A 196 21.78 22.61 14.00
C VAL A 196 21.50 22.44 15.49
N ASN A 197 21.07 23.51 16.12
CA ASN A 197 20.58 23.52 17.50
C ASN A 197 19.54 24.64 17.69
N ASN A 198 18.99 24.78 18.88
CA ASN A 198 17.98 25.82 19.18
C ASN A 198 18.44 27.26 18.95
N SER A 199 19.73 27.54 19.04
CA SER A 199 20.27 28.91 18.97
C SER A 199 20.82 29.26 17.59
N ALA A 200 21.30 28.28 16.84
CA ALA A 200 21.89 28.50 15.51
C ALA A 200 21.80 27.28 14.62
N ALA A 201 21.78 27.51 13.30
CA ALA A 201 21.99 26.48 12.29
C ALA A 201 23.06 26.92 11.28
N SER A 202 23.80 25.94 10.77
CA SER A 202 24.77 26.11 9.68
C SER A 202 24.23 25.42 8.44
N VAL A 203 24.15 26.12 7.32
CA VAL A 203 23.68 25.60 6.02
C VAL A 203 24.82 25.70 5.00
N GLU A 204 25.06 24.64 4.25
CA GLU A 204 26.00 24.57 3.14
C GLU A 204 25.27 24.07 1.90
N ILE A 205 25.44 24.73 0.77
CA ILE A 205 24.72 24.43 -0.47
C ILE A 205 25.74 24.09 -1.54
N THR A 206 25.63 22.89 -2.07
CA THR A 206 26.40 22.42 -3.23
C THR A 206 25.53 22.55 -4.48
N THR A 207 26.04 23.20 -5.51
CA THR A 207 25.33 23.42 -6.79
C THR A 207 26.15 22.86 -7.93
N LEU A 208 25.56 22.05 -8.79
CA LEU A 208 26.17 21.56 -10.01
C LEU A 208 25.80 22.49 -11.16
N LEU A 209 26.79 23.09 -11.79
CA LEU A 209 26.67 24.13 -12.82
C LEU A 209 27.12 23.57 -14.17
N THR A 210 26.33 23.75 -15.21
CA THR A 210 26.68 23.29 -16.57
C THR A 210 26.64 24.43 -17.55
N ASN A 211 27.65 24.48 -18.45
CA ASN A 211 27.71 25.39 -19.58
C ASN A 211 27.74 24.61 -20.90
N ASN A 212 26.60 24.45 -21.55
CA ASN A 212 26.48 23.75 -22.83
C ASN A 212 26.63 24.70 -24.05
N THR A 213 27.13 25.92 -23.84
CA THR A 213 27.43 26.83 -24.92
C THR A 213 28.84 26.58 -25.48
N LEU A 214 29.09 27.09 -26.68
CA LEU A 214 30.42 27.05 -27.34
C LEU A 214 31.39 28.10 -26.80
N GLN A 215 30.99 28.93 -25.85
CA GLN A 215 31.79 30.02 -25.28
C GLN A 215 31.88 29.89 -23.76
N PRO A 216 32.95 30.38 -23.14
CA PRO A 216 33.01 30.49 -21.68
C PRO A 216 31.93 31.43 -21.16
N ALA A 217 31.34 31.10 -20.04
CA ALA A 217 30.31 31.88 -19.32
C ALA A 217 30.86 32.41 -18.01
N GLU A 218 30.61 33.72 -17.73
CA GLU A 218 30.86 34.30 -16.41
C GLU A 218 29.51 34.48 -15.71
N ILE A 219 29.32 33.79 -14.61
CA ILE A 219 28.04 33.77 -13.88
C ILE A 219 28.19 34.19 -12.45
N ARG A 220 27.07 34.55 -11.83
CA ARG A 220 26.90 34.69 -10.38
C ARG A 220 25.90 33.65 -9.94
N VAL A 221 26.31 32.80 -8.99
CA VAL A 221 25.42 31.88 -8.29
C VAL A 221 24.94 32.59 -7.03
N GLU A 222 23.63 32.68 -6.87
CA GLU A 222 23.00 33.25 -5.67
C GLU A 222 22.17 32.20 -4.97
N ASN A 223 22.40 32.03 -3.65
CA ASN A 223 21.59 31.19 -2.79
C ASN A 223 20.81 32.10 -1.83
N VAL A 224 19.47 32.09 -1.94
CA VAL A 224 18.57 32.90 -1.12
C VAL A 224 17.72 31.97 -0.27
N ILE A 225 17.87 32.05 1.05
CA ILE A 225 17.06 31.30 2.01
C ILE A 225 15.91 32.20 2.43
N CYS A 226 14.68 31.77 2.16
CA CYS A 226 13.44 32.45 2.54
C CYS A 226 12.70 31.66 3.62
N ASP A 227 11.98 32.39 4.48
CA ASP A 227 11.04 31.79 5.42
C ASP A 227 9.75 31.30 4.72
N ALA A 228 8.80 30.76 5.48
CA ALA A 228 7.55 30.25 4.96
C ALA A 228 6.65 31.33 4.31
N ASP A 229 6.85 32.58 4.65
CA ASP A 229 6.12 33.74 4.11
C ASP A 229 6.83 34.33 2.87
N GLY A 230 7.94 33.71 2.43
CA GLY A 230 8.74 34.16 1.28
C GLY A 230 9.71 35.32 1.59
N LYS A 231 9.86 35.70 2.86
CA LYS A 231 10.79 36.76 3.26
C LYS A 231 12.22 36.24 3.29
N GLU A 232 13.15 36.96 2.70
CA GLU A 232 14.58 36.67 2.74
C GLU A 232 15.09 36.62 4.19
N VAL A 233 15.67 35.49 4.56
CA VAL A 233 16.35 35.28 5.85
C VAL A 233 17.85 35.48 5.72
N LYS A 234 18.45 34.88 4.70
CA LYS A 234 19.87 34.97 4.37
C LYS A 234 20.09 34.84 2.87
N LYS A 235 21.17 35.52 2.41
CA LYS A 235 21.61 35.44 1.03
C LYS A 235 23.11 35.27 0.94
N THR A 236 23.59 34.44 0.00
CA THR A 236 25.00 34.37 -0.37
C THR A 236 25.16 34.40 -1.87
N HIS A 237 26.35 34.75 -2.36
CA HIS A 237 26.66 34.64 -3.77
C HIS A 237 28.12 34.25 -4.00
N ALA A 238 28.39 33.68 -5.17
CA ALA A 238 29.72 33.40 -5.69
C ALA A 238 29.77 33.81 -7.17
N GLU A 239 30.95 34.28 -7.61
CA GLU A 239 31.20 34.54 -9.02
C GLU A 239 32.03 33.41 -9.59
N ILE A 240 31.55 32.81 -10.66
CA ILE A 240 32.13 31.60 -11.24
C ILE A 240 32.33 31.80 -12.74
N LYS A 241 33.45 31.25 -13.25
CA LYS A 241 33.72 31.14 -14.65
C LYS A 241 33.63 29.67 -15.06
N LEU A 242 32.79 29.37 -16.04
CA LEU A 242 32.63 28.07 -16.65
C LEU A 242 33.23 28.06 -18.04
N ALA A 243 34.07 27.10 -18.38
CA ALA A 243 34.51 26.88 -19.74
C ALA A 243 33.36 26.39 -20.64
N SER A 244 33.55 26.39 -21.94
CA SER A 244 32.64 25.74 -22.88
C SER A 244 32.57 24.23 -22.61
N GLY A 245 31.36 23.67 -22.48
CA GLY A 245 31.13 22.26 -22.22
C GLY A 245 31.49 21.81 -20.79
N GLU A 246 31.78 22.73 -19.88
CA GLU A 246 32.18 22.39 -18.50
C GLU A 246 30.97 22.14 -17.60
N THR A 247 31.05 21.06 -16.82
CA THR A 247 30.24 20.89 -15.60
C THR A 247 31.12 21.07 -14.38
N LYS A 248 30.71 21.95 -13.47
CA LYS A 248 31.47 22.36 -12.29
C LYS A 248 30.63 22.39 -11.05
N THR A 249 31.23 21.95 -9.93
CA THR A 249 30.60 22.01 -8.60
C THR A 249 30.99 23.33 -7.91
N ASP A 250 30.00 24.07 -7.43
CA ASP A 250 30.15 25.19 -6.50
C ASP A 250 29.68 24.78 -5.11
N ILE A 251 30.47 25.07 -4.08
CA ILE A 251 30.09 24.86 -2.70
C ILE A 251 30.02 26.23 -2.01
N SER A 252 28.85 26.61 -1.52
CA SER A 252 28.66 27.88 -0.84
C SER A 252 29.52 27.98 0.41
N LYS A 253 29.86 29.20 0.82
CA LYS A 253 30.33 29.44 2.18
C LYS A 253 29.24 29.05 3.17
N LYS A 254 29.63 28.55 4.35
CA LYS A 254 28.69 28.25 5.45
C LYS A 254 27.79 29.44 5.75
N ILE A 255 26.48 29.22 5.66
CA ILE A 255 25.45 30.23 5.94
C ILE A 255 24.95 30.01 7.36
N LYS A 256 25.14 30.99 8.25
CA LYS A 256 24.64 30.91 9.62
C LYS A 256 23.22 31.49 9.70
N ILE A 257 22.31 30.74 10.30
CA ILE A 257 20.95 31.19 10.66
C ILE A 257 20.87 31.21 12.16
N ASP A 258 20.65 32.40 12.73
CA ASP A 258 20.50 32.59 14.18
C ASP A 258 19.06 32.35 14.61
N SER A 259 18.84 31.69 15.76
CA SER A 259 17.51 31.35 16.29
C SER A 259 16.58 30.69 15.26
N PRO A 260 16.97 29.56 14.62
CA PRO A 260 16.21 28.96 13.55
C PRO A 260 14.89 28.41 14.09
N ARG A 261 13.81 28.54 13.31
CA ARG A 261 12.61 27.72 13.51
C ARG A 261 12.87 26.32 12.97
N LEU A 262 12.71 25.32 13.83
CA LEU A 262 13.08 23.95 13.52
C LEU A 262 11.93 23.21 12.83
N TRP A 263 12.27 22.26 11.98
CA TRP A 263 11.34 21.26 11.49
C TRP A 263 11.16 20.18 12.57
N ASP A 264 9.91 19.93 12.98
CA ASP A 264 9.53 18.91 13.97
C ASP A 264 8.25 18.20 13.52
N ILE A 265 7.96 17.02 14.07
CA ILE A 265 6.72 16.25 13.82
C ILE A 265 5.46 17.07 14.12
N ASP A 266 5.51 17.89 15.18
CA ASP A 266 4.39 18.71 15.65
C ASP A 266 4.34 20.10 14.98
N ASP A 267 5.49 20.61 14.49
CA ASP A 267 5.63 21.90 13.78
C ASP A 267 6.60 21.74 12.60
N PRO A 268 6.13 21.23 11.45
CA PRO A 268 6.98 20.92 10.29
C PRO A 268 7.36 22.17 9.49
N TYR A 269 8.03 23.11 10.15
CA TYR A 269 8.42 24.37 9.55
C TYR A 269 9.50 24.17 8.48
N ARG A 270 9.30 24.78 7.31
CA ARG A 270 10.25 24.73 6.20
C ARG A 270 10.63 26.12 5.74
N TYR A 271 11.92 26.28 5.50
CA TYR A 271 12.45 27.33 4.66
C TYR A 271 12.47 26.87 3.21
N MET A 272 12.56 27.82 2.28
CA MET A 272 12.80 27.55 0.86
C MET A 272 14.13 28.14 0.44
N VAL A 273 14.92 27.36 -0.29
CA VAL A 273 16.21 27.78 -0.83
C VAL A 273 16.06 27.98 -2.34
N TYR A 274 16.21 29.23 -2.78
CA TYR A 274 16.25 29.62 -4.16
C TYR A 274 17.70 29.68 -4.61
N THR A 275 18.13 28.77 -5.47
CA THR A 275 19.46 28.78 -6.09
C THR A 275 19.32 29.34 -7.49
N ARG A 276 19.92 30.50 -7.73
CA ARG A 276 19.81 31.28 -8.96
C ARG A 276 21.14 31.39 -9.66
N ILE A 277 21.13 31.27 -10.98
CA ILE A 277 22.26 31.59 -11.86
C ILE A 277 21.94 32.86 -12.62
N LEU A 278 22.79 33.88 -12.49
CA LEU A 278 22.68 35.12 -13.21
C LEU A 278 23.88 35.32 -14.15
N ASP A 279 23.64 35.91 -15.31
CA ASP A 279 24.74 36.43 -16.14
C ASP A 279 25.47 37.53 -15.36
N LYS A 280 26.77 37.36 -15.14
CA LYS A 280 27.54 38.28 -14.29
C LYS A 280 27.56 39.73 -14.83
N LYS A 281 27.58 39.91 -16.16
CA LYS A 281 27.67 41.20 -16.79
C LYS A 281 26.32 41.90 -16.94
N LYS A 282 25.28 41.10 -17.31
CA LYS A 282 23.94 41.64 -17.58
C LYS A 282 23.06 41.64 -16.33
N GLY A 283 23.36 40.81 -15.34
CA GLY A 283 22.52 40.62 -14.16
C GLY A 283 21.21 39.89 -14.48
N THR A 284 21.04 39.36 -15.69
CA THR A 284 19.83 38.62 -16.08
C THR A 284 19.82 37.22 -15.48
N LEU A 285 18.66 36.76 -15.00
CA LEU A 285 18.45 35.40 -14.49
C LEU A 285 18.54 34.39 -15.64
N LEU A 286 19.43 33.41 -15.54
CA LEU A 286 19.60 32.33 -16.50
C LEU A 286 18.84 31.08 -16.09
N ASP A 287 18.91 30.70 -14.79
CA ASP A 287 18.21 29.54 -14.26
C ASP A 287 17.91 29.72 -12.76
N GLU A 288 16.85 29.04 -12.27
CA GLU A 288 16.48 29.00 -10.86
C GLU A 288 15.97 27.62 -10.48
N VAL A 289 16.45 27.08 -9.38
CA VAL A 289 15.94 25.85 -8.76
C VAL A 289 15.58 26.15 -7.31
N VAL A 290 14.42 25.63 -6.88
CA VAL A 290 13.89 25.85 -5.52
C VAL A 290 13.84 24.51 -4.78
N ASN A 291 14.43 24.48 -3.58
CA ASN A 291 14.43 23.29 -2.73
C ASN A 291 13.91 23.58 -1.31
N PRO A 292 13.22 22.65 -0.67
CA PRO A 292 12.84 22.78 0.74
C PRO A 292 14.07 22.66 1.66
N LEU A 293 14.02 23.36 2.78
CA LEU A 293 15.01 23.25 3.84
C LEU A 293 14.29 23.15 5.20
N GLY A 294 14.39 22.00 5.85
CA GLY A 294 13.97 21.81 7.24
C GLY A 294 15.18 21.70 8.16
N LEU A 295 15.31 22.66 9.04
CA LEU A 295 16.42 22.70 10.02
C LEU A 295 16.08 21.79 11.21
N ARG A 296 16.84 20.72 11.41
CA ARG A 296 16.63 19.73 12.48
C ARG A 296 17.91 18.98 12.78
N TRP A 297 17.97 18.40 13.97
CA TRP A 297 18.92 17.35 14.30
C TRP A 297 18.19 16.16 14.89
N PHE A 298 18.73 14.97 14.71
CA PHE A 298 18.11 13.74 15.19
C PHE A 298 19.18 12.71 15.57
N LYS A 299 18.77 11.76 16.40
CA LYS A 299 19.60 10.67 16.87
C LYS A 299 18.76 9.43 17.09
N PHE A 300 19.27 8.29 16.65
CA PHE A 300 18.78 6.98 17.06
C PHE A 300 19.71 6.44 18.16
N ASP A 301 19.12 5.97 19.25
CA ASP A 301 19.81 5.47 20.42
C ASP A 301 19.34 4.04 20.71
N SER A 302 20.27 3.10 20.87
CA SER A 302 19.97 1.68 21.05
C SER A 302 19.20 1.34 22.32
N GLU A 303 19.23 2.22 23.34
CA GLU A 303 18.56 2.01 24.62
C GLU A 303 17.27 2.85 24.76
N LYS A 304 17.26 4.04 24.16
CA LYS A 304 16.22 5.06 24.38
C LYS A 304 15.39 5.36 23.13
N GLY A 305 15.71 4.76 21.99
CA GLY A 305 15.00 4.92 20.73
C GLY A 305 15.32 6.21 19.98
N PHE A 306 14.34 6.87 19.40
CA PHE A 306 14.52 8.00 18.50
C PHE A 306 14.35 9.35 19.21
N PHE A 307 15.21 10.30 18.83
CA PHE A 307 15.19 11.68 19.31
C PHE A 307 15.18 12.66 18.12
N LEU A 308 14.30 13.64 18.18
CA LEU A 308 14.24 14.76 17.24
C LEU A 308 14.31 16.08 18.00
N ASN A 309 15.27 16.94 17.61
CA ASN A 309 15.51 18.23 18.26
C ASN A 309 15.70 18.12 19.79
N GLY A 310 16.36 17.03 20.21
CA GLY A 310 16.63 16.75 21.63
C GLY A 310 15.45 16.14 22.40
N LYS A 311 14.28 15.97 21.76
CA LYS A 311 13.09 15.37 22.37
C LYS A 311 12.96 13.90 21.99
N GLY A 312 12.78 13.01 22.97
CA GLY A 312 12.45 11.60 22.71
C GLY A 312 11.10 11.46 22.02
N ARG A 313 11.04 10.68 20.96
CA ARG A 313 9.85 10.40 20.17
C ARG A 313 9.77 8.89 19.90
N LYS A 314 8.56 8.34 19.86
CA LYS A 314 8.32 7.00 19.32
C LYS A 314 7.81 7.14 17.88
N LEU A 315 8.51 6.55 16.91
CA LEU A 315 8.05 6.53 15.54
C LEU A 315 7.02 5.43 15.38
N ILE A 316 5.78 5.79 15.03
CA ILE A 316 4.70 4.85 14.77
C ILE A 316 4.01 5.28 13.48
N GLY A 317 3.92 4.35 12.55
CA GLY A 317 3.29 4.63 11.28
C GLY A 317 3.08 3.38 10.45
N THR A 318 3.15 3.51 9.15
CA THR A 318 2.85 2.44 8.21
C THR A 318 3.93 2.32 7.15
N ALA A 319 4.01 1.17 6.50
CA ALA A 319 4.50 1.05 5.13
C ALA A 319 3.39 1.47 4.16
N ARG A 320 3.72 1.65 2.87
CA ARG A 320 2.73 2.00 1.84
C ARG A 320 3.13 1.43 0.49
N HIS A 321 2.17 0.75 -0.17
CA HIS A 321 2.18 0.55 -1.62
C HIS A 321 1.28 1.58 -2.31
N GLN A 322 1.60 1.93 -3.57
CA GLN A 322 0.92 3.03 -4.28
C GLN A 322 -0.26 2.57 -5.14
N ASP A 323 -0.89 1.46 -4.79
CA ASP A 323 -1.96 0.84 -5.54
C ASP A 323 -3.33 1.43 -5.18
N TYR A 324 -4.23 1.42 -6.15
CA TYR A 324 -5.63 1.82 -5.97
C TYR A 324 -6.54 0.95 -6.82
N PHE A 325 -7.75 0.68 -6.34
CA PHE A 325 -8.73 -0.17 -7.01
C PHE A 325 -8.93 0.25 -8.48
N GLN A 326 -8.82 -0.71 -9.40
CA GLN A 326 -8.94 -0.57 -10.86
C GLN A 326 -7.96 0.43 -11.52
N LYS A 327 -6.98 0.93 -10.77
CA LYS A 327 -5.94 1.84 -11.28
C LYS A 327 -4.56 1.21 -11.26
N GLY A 328 -4.38 0.11 -10.51
CA GLY A 328 -3.04 -0.39 -10.22
C GLY A 328 -2.21 0.71 -9.54
N ASN A 329 -0.97 0.88 -9.98
CA ASN A 329 -0.06 1.91 -9.45
C ASN A 329 -0.03 3.22 -10.23
N ALA A 330 -0.84 3.35 -11.30
CA ALA A 330 -0.90 4.55 -12.14
C ALA A 330 -1.85 5.60 -11.52
N LEU A 331 -1.36 6.33 -10.54
CA LEU A 331 -2.14 7.26 -9.73
C LEU A 331 -1.77 8.70 -10.05
N ARG A 332 -2.77 9.59 -9.95
CA ARG A 332 -2.55 11.04 -9.92
C ARG A 332 -2.16 11.49 -8.52
N ASP A 333 -1.49 12.62 -8.41
CA ASP A 333 -1.00 13.22 -7.17
C ASP A 333 -2.03 13.27 -6.05
N GLU A 334 -3.31 13.56 -6.36
CA GLU A 334 -4.35 13.70 -5.36
C GLU A 334 -4.59 12.43 -4.56
N LEU A 335 -4.42 11.25 -5.18
CA LEU A 335 -4.57 9.97 -4.49
C LEU A 335 -3.35 9.68 -3.60
N HIS A 336 -2.16 10.06 -4.03
CA HIS A 336 -0.96 10.00 -3.20
C HIS A 336 -1.07 10.93 -1.99
N VAL A 337 -1.54 12.17 -2.19
CA VAL A 337 -1.80 13.15 -1.12
C VAL A 337 -2.81 12.60 -0.11
N GLN A 338 -3.90 11.98 -0.59
CA GLN A 338 -4.91 11.36 0.26
C GLN A 338 -4.31 10.33 1.24
N ASP A 339 -3.39 9.49 0.77
CA ASP A 339 -2.77 8.45 1.60
C ASP A 339 -1.92 9.04 2.72
N VAL A 340 -1.13 10.07 2.43
CA VAL A 340 -0.32 10.74 3.48
C VAL A 340 -1.21 11.46 4.48
N LEU A 341 -2.32 12.06 4.02
CA LEU A 341 -3.33 12.66 4.90
C LEU A 341 -4.01 11.61 5.79
N LEU A 342 -4.36 10.43 5.26
CA LEU A 342 -4.91 9.32 6.05
C LEU A 342 -3.96 8.87 7.15
N LEU A 343 -2.66 8.73 6.84
CA LEU A 343 -1.63 8.40 7.84
C LEU A 343 -1.55 9.48 8.92
N LYS A 344 -1.52 10.76 8.53
CA LYS A 344 -1.48 11.88 9.49
C LYS A 344 -2.75 11.97 10.32
N GLU A 345 -3.92 11.78 9.70
CA GLU A 345 -5.23 11.75 10.39
C GLU A 345 -5.30 10.61 11.41
N MET A 346 -4.74 9.45 11.09
CA MET A 346 -4.61 8.31 12.01
C MET A 346 -3.71 8.63 13.22
N GLY A 347 -2.91 9.69 13.17
CA GLY A 347 -1.95 10.06 14.20
C GLY A 347 -0.55 9.49 13.96
N GLY A 348 -0.32 8.85 12.83
CA GLY A 348 0.99 8.36 12.43
C GLY A 348 2.00 9.48 12.22
N ASN A 349 3.25 9.22 12.58
CA ASN A 349 4.37 10.15 12.45
C ASN A 349 5.57 9.54 11.71
N PHE A 350 5.41 8.35 11.16
CA PHE A 350 6.43 7.62 10.41
C PHE A 350 5.83 6.97 9.17
N LEU A 351 6.54 7.05 8.03
CA LEU A 351 6.21 6.34 6.81
C LEU A 351 7.44 5.58 6.32
N ARG A 352 7.34 4.26 6.23
CA ARG A 352 8.30 3.45 5.49
C ARG A 352 7.89 3.43 4.03
N VAL A 353 8.64 4.16 3.20
CA VAL A 353 8.44 4.25 1.76
C VAL A 353 9.04 2.99 1.12
N SER A 354 8.28 1.91 1.17
CA SER A 354 8.71 0.55 0.81
C SER A 354 7.87 -0.04 -0.32
N HIS A 355 8.45 -0.93 -1.08
CA HIS A 355 9.87 -1.38 -1.05
C HIS A 355 10.71 -0.64 -2.12
N TYR A 356 10.35 0.58 -2.47
CA TYR A 356 10.92 1.38 -3.56
C TYR A 356 10.63 2.87 -3.37
N PRO A 357 11.43 3.77 -3.95
CA PRO A 357 11.12 5.19 -4.00
C PRO A 357 9.75 5.41 -4.64
N GLN A 358 8.90 6.19 -3.98
CA GLN A 358 7.55 6.46 -4.43
C GLN A 358 7.46 7.83 -5.12
N ASP A 359 6.24 8.21 -5.49
CA ASP A 359 5.96 9.47 -6.16
C ASP A 359 6.52 10.66 -5.37
N PRO A 360 7.12 11.68 -6.05
CA PRO A 360 7.71 12.84 -5.38
C PRO A 360 6.76 13.59 -4.45
N VAL A 361 5.46 13.59 -4.77
CA VAL A 361 4.45 14.28 -3.94
C VAL A 361 4.30 13.64 -2.56
N ILE A 362 4.58 12.34 -2.41
CA ILE A 362 4.60 11.64 -1.11
C ILE A 362 5.62 12.28 -0.17
N MET A 363 6.84 12.48 -0.67
CA MET A 363 7.93 13.07 0.11
C MET A 363 7.62 14.53 0.45
N GLU A 364 7.05 15.27 -0.52
CA GLU A 364 6.62 16.65 -0.29
C GLU A 364 5.56 16.73 0.82
N MET A 365 4.58 15.84 0.81
CA MET A 365 3.54 15.80 1.84
C MET A 365 4.09 15.38 3.20
N CYS A 366 5.03 14.43 3.26
CA CYS A 366 5.71 14.07 4.51
C CYS A 366 6.50 15.26 5.08
N ASP A 367 7.19 16.02 4.23
CA ASP A 367 7.87 17.27 4.63
C ASP A 367 6.90 18.30 5.21
N LYS A 368 5.73 18.48 4.58
CA LYS A 368 4.68 19.42 4.98
C LYS A 368 3.95 19.04 6.26
N LEU A 369 3.76 17.74 6.49
CA LEU A 369 2.93 17.23 7.57
C LEU A 369 3.73 16.75 8.79
N GLY A 370 5.06 16.80 8.75
CA GLY A 370 5.92 16.36 9.85
C GLY A 370 5.86 14.84 10.04
N ILE A 371 6.00 14.10 8.95
CA ILE A 371 6.09 12.64 8.96
C ILE A 371 7.53 12.27 8.66
N VAL A 372 8.19 11.58 9.60
CA VAL A 372 9.54 11.05 9.40
C VAL A 372 9.48 9.90 8.41
N THR A 373 10.44 9.79 7.51
CA THR A 373 10.44 8.74 6.49
C THR A 373 11.72 7.91 6.47
N SER A 374 11.57 6.62 6.11
CA SER A 374 12.61 5.81 5.51
C SER A 374 12.26 5.57 4.04
N VAL A 375 13.24 5.70 3.15
CA VAL A 375 13.09 5.41 1.72
C VAL A 375 14.05 4.30 1.36
N GLU A 376 13.61 3.34 0.56
CA GLU A 376 14.43 2.16 0.24
C GLU A 376 14.45 1.83 -1.27
N ILE A 377 15.55 1.21 -1.71
CA ILE A 377 15.65 0.64 -3.06
C ILE A 377 15.05 -0.77 -3.08
N PRO A 378 14.56 -1.27 -4.24
CA PRO A 378 13.76 -2.49 -4.33
C PRO A 378 14.59 -3.78 -4.34
N VAL A 379 15.63 -3.90 -3.53
CA VAL A 379 16.39 -5.15 -3.35
C VAL A 379 15.66 -6.04 -2.35
N VAL A 380 14.76 -6.89 -2.85
CA VAL A 380 13.77 -7.64 -2.06
C VAL A 380 13.91 -9.14 -2.31
N ASN A 381 13.81 -9.95 -1.26
CA ASN A 381 13.71 -11.41 -1.22
C ASN A 381 14.97 -12.20 -1.66
N ALA A 382 15.71 -11.74 -2.63
CA ALA A 382 16.90 -12.44 -3.17
C ALA A 382 17.85 -11.48 -3.89
N VAL A 383 19.08 -11.92 -4.13
CA VAL A 383 20.05 -11.30 -5.03
C VAL A 383 20.40 -12.26 -6.17
N THR A 384 20.80 -11.72 -7.32
CA THR A 384 21.45 -12.49 -8.38
C THR A 384 22.96 -12.33 -8.26
N GLU A 385 23.69 -13.44 -8.30
CA GLU A 385 25.15 -13.47 -8.14
C GLU A 385 25.90 -12.96 -9.40
N THR A 386 25.55 -11.75 -9.86
CA THR A 386 26.17 -11.10 -11.03
C THR A 386 26.64 -9.69 -10.70
N GLU A 387 27.70 -9.26 -11.37
CA GLU A 387 28.21 -7.90 -11.24
C GLU A 387 27.21 -6.86 -11.79
N GLU A 388 26.42 -7.23 -12.82
CA GLU A 388 25.38 -6.37 -13.37
C GLU A 388 24.27 -6.09 -12.36
N PHE A 389 23.83 -7.10 -11.59
CA PHE A 389 22.86 -6.91 -10.50
C PHE A 389 23.40 -5.96 -9.43
N LEU A 390 24.66 -6.17 -9.02
CA LEU A 390 25.34 -5.27 -8.07
C LEU A 390 25.35 -3.83 -8.59
N GLN A 391 25.79 -3.64 -9.84
CA GLN A 391 25.91 -2.32 -10.43
C GLN A 391 24.56 -1.61 -10.57
N ASN A 392 23.52 -2.29 -11.05
CA ASN A 392 22.17 -1.74 -11.13
C ASN A 392 21.62 -1.35 -9.74
N SER A 393 21.87 -2.16 -8.71
CA SER A 393 21.48 -1.85 -7.35
C SER A 393 22.19 -0.61 -6.79
N VAL A 394 23.49 -0.46 -7.08
CA VAL A 394 24.29 0.71 -6.68
C VAL A 394 23.79 1.98 -7.39
N GLU A 395 23.50 1.91 -8.70
CA GLU A 395 22.95 3.06 -9.42
C GLU A 395 21.59 3.50 -8.87
N MET A 396 20.68 2.55 -8.57
CA MET A 396 19.40 2.85 -7.92
C MET A 396 19.58 3.51 -6.55
N ALA A 397 20.60 3.10 -5.78
CA ALA A 397 20.89 3.72 -4.49
C ALA A 397 21.37 5.17 -4.64
N LYS A 398 22.20 5.48 -5.62
CA LYS A 398 22.62 6.86 -5.93
C LYS A 398 21.43 7.70 -6.38
N GLU A 399 20.60 7.18 -7.29
CA GLU A 399 19.38 7.84 -7.73
C GLU A 399 18.49 8.20 -6.56
N MET A 400 18.17 7.24 -5.69
CA MET A 400 17.34 7.43 -4.50
C MET A 400 17.90 8.54 -3.60
N VAL A 401 19.18 8.46 -3.24
CA VAL A 401 19.78 9.42 -2.31
C VAL A 401 19.84 10.82 -2.92
N ARG A 402 20.32 10.96 -4.17
CA ARG A 402 20.44 12.28 -4.81
C ARG A 402 19.11 12.95 -5.07
N GLN A 403 18.10 12.16 -5.48
CA GLN A 403 16.77 12.66 -5.79
C GLN A 403 16.01 13.17 -4.55
N ASP A 404 16.18 12.52 -3.41
CA ASP A 404 15.47 12.89 -2.18
C ASP A 404 16.39 13.50 -1.11
N PHE A 405 17.60 13.94 -1.50
CA PHE A 405 18.60 14.50 -0.61
C PHE A 405 18.09 15.68 0.23
N ASN A 406 17.35 16.61 -0.38
CA ASN A 406 16.89 17.84 0.26
C ASN A 406 15.60 17.67 1.08
N ARG A 407 15.06 16.44 1.20
CA ARG A 407 13.82 16.18 1.93
C ARG A 407 14.06 16.17 3.45
N PRO A 408 13.50 17.12 4.21
CA PRO A 408 13.68 17.14 5.66
C PRO A 408 13.04 15.96 6.39
N SER A 409 12.00 15.34 5.81
CA SER A 409 11.35 14.17 6.38
C SER A 409 12.22 12.91 6.35
N VAL A 410 13.13 12.78 5.38
CA VAL A 410 14.01 11.59 5.26
C VAL A 410 15.05 11.60 6.37
N MET A 411 15.09 10.50 7.14
CA MET A 411 16.08 10.28 8.20
C MET A 411 16.77 8.93 8.08
N ILE A 412 16.21 8.02 7.25
CA ILE A 412 16.70 6.67 7.07
C ILE A 412 16.71 6.31 5.58
N TRP A 413 17.82 5.73 5.12
CA TRP A 413 17.97 5.11 3.82
C TRP A 413 17.94 3.59 3.96
N GLY A 414 16.96 2.92 3.33
CA GLY A 414 16.84 1.47 3.29
C GLY A 414 17.44 0.88 2.01
N TYR A 415 17.96 -0.33 2.06
CA TYR A 415 18.59 -0.92 0.87
C TYR A 415 18.39 -2.42 0.66
N MET A 416 17.87 -3.16 1.62
CA MET A 416 17.51 -4.57 1.48
C MET A 416 16.31 -4.92 2.36
N ASN A 417 15.38 -5.72 1.81
CA ASN A 417 14.25 -6.28 2.54
C ASN A 417 14.20 -7.78 2.38
N GLU A 418 14.19 -8.52 3.51
CA GLU A 418 13.96 -9.98 3.58
C GLU A 418 14.83 -10.80 2.60
N ILE A 419 16.06 -10.39 2.39
CA ILE A 419 16.92 -10.80 1.27
C ILE A 419 17.19 -12.30 1.20
N PHE A 420 16.87 -13.05 2.26
CA PHE A 420 17.00 -14.51 2.31
C PHE A 420 15.65 -15.26 2.32
N LEU A 421 14.54 -14.55 2.05
CA LEU A 421 13.22 -15.20 1.98
C LEU A 421 13.13 -16.19 0.80
N ARG A 422 13.83 -15.90 -0.31
CA ARG A 422 13.88 -16.72 -1.52
C ARG A 422 15.31 -17.14 -1.88
N ARG A 423 16.03 -17.73 -0.92
CA ARG A 423 17.38 -18.24 -1.16
C ARG A 423 17.36 -19.33 -2.24
N PRO A 424 18.22 -19.25 -3.25
CA PRO A 424 18.31 -20.27 -4.30
C PRO A 424 18.95 -21.57 -3.81
N TYR A 425 19.70 -21.53 -2.70
CA TYR A 425 20.40 -22.66 -2.12
C TYR A 425 20.05 -22.83 -0.65
N THR A 426 20.00 -24.07 -0.16
CA THR A 426 19.66 -24.42 1.22
C THR A 426 20.86 -24.82 2.05
N GLU A 427 21.94 -25.36 1.42
CA GLU A 427 23.11 -25.88 2.11
C GLU A 427 24.35 -25.95 1.19
N GLY A 428 25.50 -26.22 1.77
CA GLY A 428 26.76 -26.50 1.08
C GLY A 428 27.45 -25.25 0.55
N LYS A 429 28.48 -25.49 -0.30
CA LYS A 429 29.36 -24.42 -0.82
C LYS A 429 28.60 -23.34 -1.60
N GLN A 430 27.56 -23.71 -2.34
CA GLN A 430 26.76 -22.76 -3.10
C GLN A 430 26.06 -21.76 -2.18
N LEU A 431 25.53 -22.21 -1.02
CA LEU A 431 24.94 -21.31 -0.05
C LEU A 431 25.99 -20.37 0.56
N GLU A 432 27.20 -20.88 0.88
CA GLU A 432 28.29 -20.05 1.40
C GLU A 432 28.74 -19.00 0.37
N ASP A 433 28.84 -19.37 -0.92
CA ASP A 433 29.19 -18.47 -2.01
C ASP A 433 28.08 -17.39 -2.17
N TYR A 434 26.79 -17.78 -2.10
CA TYR A 434 25.65 -16.88 -2.13
C TYR A 434 25.66 -15.88 -0.96
N TYR A 435 25.93 -16.33 0.26
CA TYR A 435 26.06 -15.45 1.42
C TYR A 435 27.19 -14.44 1.26
N ARG A 436 28.36 -14.86 0.76
CA ARG A 436 29.50 -13.96 0.49
C ARG A 436 29.17 -12.92 -0.58
N PHE A 437 28.46 -13.33 -1.64
CA PHE A 437 28.05 -12.39 -2.68
C PHE A 437 26.99 -11.40 -2.14
N THR A 438 26.01 -11.86 -1.37
CA THR A 438 25.00 -11.00 -0.72
C THR A 438 25.68 -10.01 0.25
N GLU A 439 26.65 -10.44 1.03
CA GLU A 439 27.47 -9.54 1.86
C GLU A 439 28.21 -8.49 1.01
N LYS A 440 28.80 -8.88 -0.12
CA LYS A 440 29.46 -7.94 -1.06
C LYS A 440 28.47 -6.87 -1.52
N VAL A 441 27.26 -7.26 -1.95
CA VAL A 441 26.21 -6.33 -2.37
C VAL A 441 25.81 -5.40 -1.23
N ALA A 442 25.55 -5.94 -0.04
CA ALA A 442 25.15 -5.15 1.13
C ALA A 442 26.22 -4.11 1.52
N ARG A 443 27.49 -4.50 1.54
CA ARG A 443 28.61 -3.58 1.84
C ARG A 443 28.80 -2.51 0.79
N ALA A 444 28.60 -2.84 -0.49
CA ALA A 444 28.67 -1.87 -1.59
C ALA A 444 27.55 -0.83 -1.47
N LEU A 445 26.32 -1.28 -1.18
CA LEU A 445 25.15 -0.39 -0.99
C LEU A 445 25.33 0.52 0.25
N GLU A 446 25.74 -0.05 1.38
CA GLU A 446 26.05 0.72 2.60
C GLU A 446 27.11 1.79 2.32
N ALA A 447 28.23 1.42 1.66
CA ALA A 447 29.30 2.34 1.34
C ALA A 447 28.83 3.45 0.40
N THR A 448 28.10 3.12 -0.66
CA THR A 448 27.55 4.08 -1.63
C THR A 448 26.61 5.07 -0.95
N ILE A 449 25.65 4.59 -0.17
CA ILE A 449 24.68 5.45 0.52
C ILE A 449 25.38 6.40 1.51
N ARG A 450 26.36 5.90 2.26
CA ARG A 450 27.10 6.73 3.24
C ARG A 450 28.07 7.70 2.60
N GLU A 451 28.58 7.39 1.40
CA GLU A 451 29.38 8.34 0.60
C GLU A 451 28.50 9.48 0.08
N GLU A 452 27.32 9.16 -0.47
CA GLU A 452 26.38 10.15 -0.98
C GLU A 452 25.80 11.01 0.17
N ASP A 453 25.39 10.37 1.28
CA ASP A 453 24.83 11.06 2.44
C ASP A 453 25.30 10.48 3.78
N PRO A 454 26.36 11.02 4.38
CA PRO A 454 26.86 10.59 5.68
C PRO A 454 26.01 11.08 6.87
N SER A 455 24.96 11.88 6.63
CA SER A 455 24.20 12.56 7.68
C SER A 455 22.96 11.77 8.16
N ARG A 456 22.49 10.82 7.36
CA ARG A 456 21.32 9.99 7.65
C ARG A 456 21.72 8.57 8.01
N TYR A 457 20.77 7.85 8.64
CA TYR A 457 20.98 6.46 9.06
C TYR A 457 20.65 5.48 7.93
N THR A 458 21.34 4.35 7.93
CA THR A 458 21.06 3.22 7.01
C THR A 458 20.28 2.12 7.69
N MET A 459 19.45 1.39 6.96
CA MET A 459 18.60 0.32 7.48
C MET A 459 18.50 -0.87 6.52
N MET A 460 18.50 -2.08 7.07
CA MET A 460 18.04 -3.30 6.41
C MET A 460 16.85 -3.87 7.18
N ALA A 461 15.87 -4.45 6.46
CA ALA A 461 14.74 -5.15 7.05
C ALA A 461 14.93 -6.67 6.92
N TYR A 462 14.88 -7.37 8.05
CA TYR A 462 15.10 -8.80 8.18
C TYR A 462 13.78 -9.55 8.44
N HIS A 463 13.56 -10.70 7.78
CA HIS A 463 12.49 -11.60 8.20
C HIS A 463 12.91 -12.42 9.43
N ASN A 464 11.94 -13.09 10.06
CA ASN A 464 12.11 -13.79 11.35
C ASN A 464 12.98 -15.07 11.25
N MET A 465 14.17 -14.94 10.64
CA MET A 465 15.19 -16.01 10.55
C MET A 465 16.59 -15.42 10.79
N PRO A 466 16.89 -14.94 12.02
CA PRO A 466 18.10 -14.18 12.31
C PRO A 466 19.39 -14.92 11.94
N GLN A 467 19.43 -16.24 12.07
CA GLN A 467 20.60 -17.05 11.79
C GLN A 467 21.12 -16.86 10.35
N TYR A 468 20.22 -16.70 9.35
CA TYR A 468 20.65 -16.49 7.96
C TYR A 468 21.43 -15.19 7.78
N TYR A 469 21.02 -14.16 8.48
CA TYR A 469 21.66 -12.83 8.43
C TYR A 469 22.96 -12.81 9.24
N GLU A 470 23.05 -13.58 10.32
CA GLU A 470 24.27 -13.77 11.12
C GLU A 470 25.31 -14.54 10.32
N ASP A 471 24.93 -15.67 9.71
CA ASP A 471 25.81 -16.51 8.90
C ASP A 471 26.38 -15.74 7.67
N ALA A 472 25.59 -14.81 7.14
CA ALA A 472 26.00 -13.94 6.03
C ALA A 472 26.64 -12.61 6.48
N HIS A 473 26.90 -12.40 7.77
CA HIS A 473 27.49 -11.18 8.36
C HIS A 473 26.71 -9.89 8.05
N LEU A 474 25.40 -9.96 7.79
CA LEU A 474 24.58 -8.80 7.45
C LEU A 474 24.10 -7.99 8.65
N THR A 475 24.00 -8.61 9.83
CA THR A 475 23.50 -7.95 11.04
C THR A 475 24.38 -6.80 11.54
N GLU A 476 25.67 -6.79 11.13
CA GLU A 476 26.63 -5.78 11.54
C GLU A 476 26.69 -4.56 10.61
N ILE A 477 26.21 -4.68 9.37
CA ILE A 477 26.42 -3.70 8.31
C ILE A 477 25.57 -2.44 8.51
N PRO A 478 24.21 -2.50 8.62
CA PRO A 478 23.40 -1.30 8.73
C PRO A 478 23.51 -0.66 10.10
N MET A 479 23.20 0.64 10.16
CA MET A 479 23.13 1.39 11.41
C MET A 479 21.87 1.02 12.21
N ILE A 480 20.77 0.70 11.53
CA ILE A 480 19.49 0.30 12.12
C ILE A 480 19.13 -1.09 11.62
N GLN A 481 18.76 -1.97 12.52
CA GLN A 481 18.17 -3.26 12.22
C GLN A 481 16.65 -3.14 12.22
N GLY A 482 16.03 -3.32 11.07
CA GLY A 482 14.59 -3.47 10.90
C GLY A 482 14.20 -4.94 10.98
N TRP A 483 13.10 -5.26 11.67
CA TRP A 483 12.60 -6.62 11.81
C TRP A 483 11.16 -6.70 11.33
N ASN A 484 10.88 -7.58 10.37
CA ASN A 484 9.55 -7.95 9.93
C ASN A 484 9.06 -9.11 10.78
N LEU A 485 8.07 -8.87 11.63
CA LEU A 485 7.65 -9.79 12.68
C LEU A 485 6.16 -10.04 12.62
N TYR A 486 5.76 -11.32 12.48
CA TYR A 486 4.39 -11.73 12.28
C TYR A 486 3.91 -12.81 13.25
N GLN A 487 4.43 -12.81 14.50
CA GLN A 487 3.98 -13.72 15.57
C GLN A 487 2.49 -13.49 15.88
N GLY A 488 1.74 -14.58 15.97
CA GLY A 488 0.28 -14.52 16.04
C GLY A 488 -0.39 -14.48 14.66
N TRP A 489 0.40 -14.44 13.56
CA TRP A 489 -0.12 -14.59 12.20
C TRP A 489 0.56 -15.76 11.50
N TYR A 490 1.78 -15.63 10.99
CA TYR A 490 2.52 -16.75 10.40
C TYR A 490 3.03 -17.72 11.49
N GLU A 491 3.57 -17.23 12.58
CA GLU A 491 3.86 -18.06 13.77
C GLU A 491 2.69 -18.05 14.74
N PRO A 492 2.40 -19.20 15.42
CA PRO A 492 1.17 -19.35 16.18
C PRO A 492 1.11 -18.57 17.50
N ASP A 493 2.23 -18.38 18.20
CA ASP A 493 2.23 -17.73 19.51
C ASP A 493 2.50 -16.22 19.39
N ILE A 494 1.46 -15.42 19.57
CA ILE A 494 1.56 -13.95 19.56
C ILE A 494 2.51 -13.43 20.67
N ASN A 495 2.65 -14.17 21.78
CA ASN A 495 3.53 -13.77 22.87
C ASN A 495 5.02 -14.02 22.57
N GLU A 496 5.36 -14.69 21.47
CA GLU A 496 6.75 -14.76 21.03
C GLU A 496 7.25 -13.40 20.52
N PHE A 497 6.36 -12.51 20.08
CA PHE A 497 6.73 -11.17 19.60
C PHE A 497 7.59 -10.40 20.62
N GLN A 498 7.08 -10.21 21.84
CA GLN A 498 7.85 -9.47 22.86
C GLN A 498 9.12 -10.20 23.30
N ARG A 499 9.11 -11.54 23.29
CA ARG A 499 10.31 -12.34 23.62
C ARG A 499 11.40 -12.16 22.56
N LEU A 500 11.02 -12.06 21.28
CA LEU A 500 11.97 -11.79 20.19
C LEU A 500 12.56 -10.39 20.30
N LEU A 501 11.76 -9.38 20.60
CA LEU A 501 12.26 -8.01 20.78
C LEU A 501 13.29 -7.93 21.93
N ASP A 502 12.98 -8.55 23.08
CA ASP A 502 13.87 -8.57 24.25
C ASP A 502 15.16 -9.38 23.95
N ARG A 503 15.03 -10.48 23.20
CA ARG A 503 16.19 -11.28 22.76
C ARG A 503 17.07 -10.50 21.77
N ALA A 504 16.47 -9.89 20.75
CA ALA A 504 17.20 -9.10 19.75
C ALA A 504 17.98 -7.95 20.42
N HIS A 505 17.35 -7.22 21.35
CA HIS A 505 18.01 -6.16 22.10
C HIS A 505 19.22 -6.66 22.92
N LYS A 506 19.10 -7.84 23.50
CA LYS A 506 20.18 -8.48 24.26
C LYS A 506 21.32 -9.00 23.38
N VAL A 507 20.98 -9.61 22.23
CA VAL A 507 21.95 -10.23 21.30
C VAL A 507 22.69 -9.16 20.52
N TYR A 508 21.96 -8.21 19.92
CA TYR A 508 22.53 -7.15 19.06
C TYR A 508 22.81 -5.88 19.86
N LYS A 509 23.55 -6.04 20.95
CA LYS A 509 23.86 -4.93 21.87
C LYS A 509 24.49 -3.74 21.15
N GLY A 510 23.92 -2.56 21.36
CA GLY A 510 24.36 -1.31 20.74
C GLY A 510 23.78 -1.03 19.36
N LYS A 511 23.05 -1.96 18.77
CA LYS A 511 22.29 -1.73 17.53
C LYS A 511 20.94 -1.10 17.83
N VAL A 512 20.51 -0.19 16.97
CA VAL A 512 19.18 0.39 17.00
C VAL A 512 18.20 -0.60 16.39
N LEU A 513 17.05 -0.82 17.04
CA LEU A 513 16.03 -1.75 16.61
C LEU A 513 14.75 -1.03 16.18
N MET A 514 14.16 -1.45 15.07
CA MET A 514 12.83 -1.03 14.60
C MET A 514 12.02 -2.27 14.19
N VAL A 515 10.70 -2.21 14.35
CA VAL A 515 9.78 -3.21 13.79
C VAL A 515 9.28 -2.66 12.45
N THR A 516 9.80 -3.21 11.37
CA THR A 516 9.59 -2.65 10.01
C THR A 516 8.37 -3.21 9.30
N GLU A 517 7.85 -4.36 9.74
CA GLU A 517 6.58 -4.89 9.30
C GLU A 517 5.89 -5.71 10.39
N TYR A 518 4.56 -5.56 10.47
CA TYR A 518 3.66 -6.41 11.25
C TYR A 518 2.21 -6.12 10.83
N GLY A 519 1.36 -7.15 10.86
CA GLY A 519 -0.06 -7.01 10.53
C GLY A 519 -0.67 -8.33 10.06
N PRO A 520 -1.87 -8.70 10.52
CA PRO A 520 -2.62 -9.84 10.00
C PRO A 520 -3.41 -9.42 8.76
N GLY A 521 -3.80 -10.39 7.92
CA GLY A 521 -4.80 -10.16 6.89
C GLY A 521 -6.17 -9.89 7.52
N VAL A 522 -6.91 -8.92 6.99
CA VAL A 522 -8.26 -8.56 7.44
C VAL A 522 -9.16 -8.31 6.24
N ASP A 523 -10.21 -9.12 6.13
CA ASP A 523 -11.31 -8.88 5.18
C ASP A 523 -12.35 -7.98 5.85
N PRO A 524 -12.68 -6.81 5.30
CA PRO A 524 -13.63 -5.89 5.91
C PRO A 524 -15.09 -6.42 5.98
N GLY A 525 -15.41 -7.46 5.22
CA GLY A 525 -16.73 -8.12 5.25
C GLY A 525 -16.84 -9.26 6.26
N LEU A 526 -15.70 -9.70 6.85
CA LEU A 526 -15.69 -10.82 7.78
C LEU A 526 -15.65 -10.36 9.25
N HIS A 527 -16.52 -10.93 10.06
CA HIS A 527 -16.63 -10.67 11.50
C HIS A 527 -16.68 -11.97 12.31
N SER A 528 -16.12 -11.96 13.52
CA SER A 528 -16.12 -13.12 14.42
C SER A 528 -16.19 -12.69 15.89
N TYR A 529 -17.10 -13.29 16.68
CA TYR A 529 -17.12 -13.15 18.14
C TYR A 529 -16.23 -14.20 18.84
N GLN A 530 -15.58 -15.05 18.06
CA GLN A 530 -14.58 -16.01 18.49
C GLN A 530 -13.37 -15.93 17.56
N PRO A 531 -12.67 -14.76 17.53
CA PRO A 531 -11.61 -14.52 16.56
C PRO A 531 -10.43 -15.47 16.79
N GLU A 532 -9.95 -16.07 15.71
CA GLU A 532 -8.78 -16.93 15.71
C GLU A 532 -7.84 -16.59 14.55
N ARG A 533 -6.60 -17.02 14.66
CA ARG A 533 -5.57 -16.82 13.64
C ARG A 533 -6.02 -17.38 12.29
N PHE A 534 -5.83 -16.63 11.21
CA PHE A 534 -6.28 -16.92 9.85
C PHE A 534 -7.81 -16.94 9.64
N ASP A 535 -8.58 -16.34 10.52
CA ASP A 535 -10.00 -16.15 10.29
C ASP A 535 -10.31 -14.87 9.47
N PHE A 536 -9.30 -14.03 9.26
CA PHE A 536 -9.37 -12.75 8.54
C PHE A 536 -10.43 -11.76 9.05
N SER A 537 -10.94 -11.96 10.26
CA SER A 537 -11.97 -11.09 10.84
C SER A 537 -11.39 -9.73 11.29
N GLN A 538 -12.23 -8.70 11.30
CA GLN A 538 -11.92 -7.39 11.87
C GLN A 538 -11.50 -7.51 13.35
N GLU A 539 -12.15 -8.40 14.09
CA GLU A 539 -11.92 -8.61 15.51
C GLU A 539 -10.56 -9.25 15.78
N TYR A 540 -10.10 -10.19 14.93
CA TYR A 540 -8.73 -10.71 15.05
C TYR A 540 -7.70 -9.62 14.75
N GLY A 541 -7.97 -8.79 13.76
CA GLY A 541 -7.14 -7.62 13.47
C GLY A 541 -6.93 -6.74 14.70
N LEU A 542 -8.01 -6.44 15.45
CA LEU A 542 -7.93 -5.66 16.69
C LEU A 542 -7.12 -6.38 17.78
N VAL A 543 -7.33 -7.67 18.00
CA VAL A 543 -6.58 -8.47 18.98
C VAL A 543 -5.08 -8.39 18.69
N TYR A 544 -4.70 -8.59 17.44
CA TYR A 544 -3.31 -8.60 17.01
C TYR A 544 -2.64 -7.21 17.17
N HIS A 545 -3.25 -6.17 16.60
CA HIS A 545 -2.66 -4.83 16.61
C HIS A 545 -2.60 -4.20 18.01
N LYS A 546 -3.61 -4.47 18.86
CA LYS A 546 -3.62 -4.10 20.26
C LYS A 546 -2.42 -4.70 21.00
N HIS A 547 -2.16 -6.00 20.81
CA HIS A 547 -1.02 -6.68 21.42
C HIS A 547 0.31 -6.05 20.99
N TYR A 548 0.53 -5.89 19.68
CA TYR A 548 1.76 -5.37 19.12
C TYR A 548 2.05 -3.94 19.56
N LEU A 549 1.07 -3.04 19.44
CA LEU A 549 1.24 -1.65 19.86
C LEU A 549 1.59 -1.56 21.34
N ARG A 550 0.87 -2.28 22.21
CA ARG A 550 1.12 -2.31 23.65
C ARG A 550 2.54 -2.75 23.98
N GLU A 551 3.02 -3.85 23.36
CA GLU A 551 4.34 -4.40 23.65
C GLU A 551 5.47 -3.53 23.12
N MET A 552 5.31 -2.88 21.98
CA MET A 552 6.28 -1.90 21.47
C MET A 552 6.34 -0.63 22.32
N MET A 553 5.18 -0.13 22.79
CA MET A 553 5.16 1.06 23.66
C MET A 553 5.83 0.85 25.00
N LYS A 554 5.83 -0.38 25.55
CA LYS A 554 6.55 -0.72 26.78
C LYS A 554 8.07 -0.75 26.64
N ARG A 555 8.61 -0.76 25.40
CA ARG A 555 10.04 -0.96 25.12
C ARG A 555 10.66 0.30 24.54
N PRO A 556 11.28 1.16 25.36
CA PRO A 556 11.89 2.42 24.88
C PRO A 556 12.97 2.19 23.82
N PHE A 557 13.69 1.06 23.86
CA PHE A 557 14.75 0.73 22.93
C PHE A 557 14.24 0.44 21.50
N ILE A 558 12.96 0.17 21.29
CA ILE A 558 12.36 0.11 19.94
C ILE A 558 12.17 1.55 19.45
N ALA A 559 12.99 1.97 18.51
CA ALA A 559 13.00 3.33 17.99
C ALA A 559 11.71 3.68 17.21
N GLY A 560 11.15 2.71 16.53
CA GLY A 560 9.92 2.90 15.78
C GLY A 560 9.34 1.62 15.19
N SER A 561 8.18 1.78 14.56
CA SER A 561 7.49 0.70 13.85
C SER A 561 6.69 1.20 12.65
N SER A 562 6.57 0.35 11.64
CA SER A 562 5.66 0.55 10.52
C SER A 562 4.76 -0.68 10.35
N LEU A 563 3.46 -0.44 10.33
CA LEU A 563 2.47 -1.44 10.00
C LEU A 563 2.63 -1.90 8.55
N TRP A 564 2.44 -3.14 8.30
CA TRP A 564 2.23 -3.68 6.98
C TRP A 564 0.74 -3.90 6.77
N ASN A 565 0.00 -2.98 6.15
CA ASN A 565 0.37 -1.82 5.38
C ASN A 565 -0.61 -0.64 5.67
N LEU A 566 -0.41 0.56 5.08
CA LEU A 566 -1.42 1.61 5.13
C LEU A 566 -2.71 1.16 4.43
N ASN A 567 -2.57 0.75 3.17
CA ASN A 567 -3.68 0.31 2.32
C ASN A 567 -3.48 -1.14 1.87
N ASP A 568 -4.56 -1.81 1.59
CA ASP A 568 -4.52 -3.03 0.78
C ASP A 568 -3.90 -2.72 -0.57
N PHE A 569 -3.23 -3.71 -1.19
CA PHE A 569 -2.55 -3.52 -2.45
C PHE A 569 -2.57 -4.80 -3.28
N TYR A 570 -2.38 -4.66 -4.59
CA TYR A 570 -2.38 -5.79 -5.51
C TYR A 570 -1.14 -6.66 -5.35
N SER A 571 -1.38 -7.94 -5.27
CA SER A 571 -0.41 -9.00 -5.34
C SER A 571 -1.02 -10.13 -6.17
N GLU A 572 -0.88 -10.04 -7.48
CA GLU A 572 -1.59 -10.88 -8.45
C GLU A 572 -1.44 -12.38 -8.15
N SER A 573 -0.23 -12.80 -7.80
CA SER A 573 0.05 -14.20 -7.48
C SER A 573 -0.51 -14.67 -6.14
N ARG A 574 -1.10 -13.78 -5.34
CA ARG A 574 -1.71 -14.12 -4.06
C ARG A 574 -3.07 -14.76 -4.28
N VAL A 575 -3.20 -16.01 -3.79
CA VAL A 575 -4.41 -16.82 -3.92
C VAL A 575 -5.01 -17.14 -2.55
N ASP A 576 -4.83 -16.22 -1.58
CA ASP A 576 -5.39 -16.34 -0.23
C ASP A 576 -6.68 -15.49 -0.08
N ALA A 577 -7.21 -15.36 1.11
CA ALA A 577 -8.56 -14.94 1.51
C ALA A 577 -9.25 -13.88 0.62
N VAL A 578 -8.51 -12.84 0.23
CA VAL A 578 -8.95 -11.87 -0.79
C VAL A 578 -8.02 -12.06 -1.98
N PRO A 579 -8.48 -12.69 -3.07
CA PRO A 579 -7.63 -13.04 -4.20
C PRO A 579 -6.96 -11.81 -4.81
N HIS A 580 -5.71 -11.99 -5.26
CA HIS A 580 -4.89 -10.97 -5.92
C HIS A 580 -4.60 -9.72 -5.08
N VAL A 581 -4.94 -9.73 -3.76
CA VAL A 581 -4.79 -8.60 -2.87
C VAL A 581 -4.08 -9.00 -1.57
N ASN A 582 -3.02 -8.28 -1.22
CA ASN A 582 -2.52 -8.31 0.14
C ASN A 582 -3.42 -7.42 1.01
N ASN A 583 -4.26 -8.05 1.85
CA ASN A 583 -5.32 -7.40 2.63
C ASN A 583 -4.91 -7.00 4.06
N LYS A 584 -3.60 -6.76 4.26
CA LYS A 584 -3.04 -6.32 5.56
C LYS A 584 -3.12 -4.81 5.80
N GLY A 585 -3.68 -4.05 4.86
CA GLY A 585 -3.88 -2.61 5.00
C GLY A 585 -4.78 -2.27 6.19
N VAL A 586 -4.54 -1.13 6.83
CA VAL A 586 -5.48 -0.56 7.82
C VAL A 586 -6.65 0.15 7.11
N VAL A 587 -6.51 0.42 5.82
CA VAL A 587 -7.61 0.78 4.90
C VAL A 587 -7.59 -0.14 3.69
N GLY A 588 -8.72 -0.30 3.01
CA GLY A 588 -8.85 -1.11 1.80
C GLY A 588 -8.26 -0.45 0.55
N LEU A 589 -8.38 -1.11 -0.62
CA LEU A 589 -7.91 -0.59 -1.92
C LEU A 589 -8.57 0.75 -2.30
N ASN A 590 -9.83 0.97 -1.92
CA ASN A 590 -10.58 2.22 -2.12
C ASN A 590 -10.45 3.19 -0.94
N ARG A 591 -9.55 2.88 0.03
CA ARG A 591 -9.32 3.68 1.25
C ARG A 591 -10.49 3.68 2.24
N GLU A 592 -11.40 2.70 2.17
CA GLU A 592 -12.36 2.43 3.24
C GLU A 592 -11.61 2.03 4.53
N LYS A 593 -12.01 2.65 5.63
CA LYS A 593 -11.29 2.52 6.91
C LYS A 593 -11.74 1.26 7.65
N LYS A 594 -10.82 0.33 7.90
CA LYS A 594 -11.04 -0.84 8.75
C LYS A 594 -11.05 -0.44 10.23
N ASP A 595 -11.54 -1.31 11.12
CA ASP A 595 -11.57 -1.02 12.57
C ASP A 595 -10.20 -0.78 13.17
N VAL A 596 -9.17 -1.43 12.63
CA VAL A 596 -7.77 -1.21 13.00
C VAL A 596 -7.33 0.24 12.76
N TYR A 597 -7.79 0.90 11.69
CA TYR A 597 -7.52 2.33 11.47
C TYR A 597 -8.06 3.19 12.61
N TRP A 598 -9.29 2.94 13.06
CA TRP A 598 -9.93 3.68 14.15
C TRP A 598 -9.25 3.40 15.49
N PHE A 599 -8.82 2.17 15.73
CA PHE A 599 -8.01 1.81 16.89
C PHE A 599 -6.72 2.63 16.94
N TYR A 600 -5.91 2.67 15.85
CA TYR A 600 -4.70 3.47 15.83
C TYR A 600 -4.98 4.96 15.95
N LYS A 601 -6.04 5.46 15.31
CA LYS A 601 -6.42 6.86 15.41
C LYS A 601 -6.71 7.28 16.85
N THR A 602 -7.40 6.45 17.62
CA THR A 602 -7.67 6.73 19.04
C THR A 602 -6.43 6.56 19.91
N ALA A 603 -5.57 5.60 19.60
CA ALA A 603 -4.34 5.36 20.35
C ALA A 603 -3.27 6.45 20.15
N LEU A 604 -3.18 7.04 18.96
CA LEU A 604 -2.11 7.95 18.57
C LEU A 604 -2.51 9.42 18.58
N SER A 605 -3.82 9.74 18.49
CA SER A 605 -4.30 11.12 18.44
C SER A 605 -4.30 11.77 19.81
N ARG A 606 -3.87 13.04 19.84
CA ARG A 606 -4.02 13.92 21.02
C ARG A 606 -5.35 14.67 21.03
N ARG A 607 -6.12 14.61 19.94
CA ARG A 607 -7.45 15.21 19.85
C ARG A 607 -8.50 14.25 20.38
N PRO A 608 -9.59 14.76 21.01
CA PRO A 608 -10.70 13.91 21.42
C PRO A 608 -11.33 13.18 20.23
N ILE A 609 -11.54 11.87 20.37
CA ILE A 609 -12.10 11.00 19.34
C ILE A 609 -13.17 10.10 19.95
N LEU A 610 -14.26 9.91 19.20
CA LEU A 610 -15.33 8.97 19.47
C LEU A 610 -15.84 8.41 18.16
N VAL A 611 -15.79 7.09 18.00
CA VAL A 611 -16.23 6.40 16.78
C VAL A 611 -16.85 5.05 17.15
N ILE A 612 -18.06 4.79 16.68
CA ILE A 612 -18.69 3.47 16.74
C ILE A 612 -17.99 2.58 15.71
N GLY A 613 -17.42 1.47 16.13
CA GLY A 613 -16.70 0.52 15.26
C GLY A 613 -17.62 -0.39 14.45
N ASN A 614 -17.02 -1.30 13.70
CA ASN A 614 -17.71 -2.13 12.71
C ASN A 614 -18.58 -1.29 11.77
N ARG A 615 -18.12 -0.08 11.41
CA ARG A 615 -18.91 0.93 10.67
C ARG A 615 -19.27 0.48 9.27
N GLU A 616 -18.42 -0.31 8.67
CA GLU A 616 -18.62 -0.82 7.32
C GLU A 616 -19.52 -2.05 7.28
N TRP A 617 -19.80 -2.67 8.43
CA TRP A 617 -20.75 -3.77 8.58
C TRP A 617 -22.17 -3.22 8.81
N LYS A 618 -22.81 -2.82 7.73
CA LYS A 618 -24.11 -2.14 7.77
C LYS A 618 -25.30 -3.10 7.73
N SER A 619 -25.16 -4.25 7.09
CA SER A 619 -26.15 -5.32 7.03
C SER A 619 -25.74 -6.48 7.91
N ARG A 620 -26.42 -6.68 9.01
CA ARG A 620 -26.13 -7.74 9.98
C ARG A 620 -27.28 -8.71 10.11
N GLY A 621 -26.98 -9.92 10.54
CA GLY A 621 -27.95 -10.92 10.87
C GLY A 621 -27.61 -11.63 12.18
N GLY A 622 -28.62 -12.23 12.80
CA GLY A 622 -28.40 -13.02 13.99
C GLY A 622 -29.65 -13.69 14.50
N VAL A 623 -29.48 -14.72 15.35
CA VAL A 623 -30.58 -15.48 15.93
C VAL A 623 -31.01 -14.83 17.25
N VAL A 624 -32.30 -14.73 17.45
CA VAL A 624 -32.87 -14.30 18.73
C VAL A 624 -32.25 -15.05 19.89
N ASN A 625 -31.69 -14.34 20.85
CA ASN A 625 -31.07 -14.90 22.05
C ASN A 625 -31.57 -14.29 23.37
N THR A 626 -32.61 -13.45 23.32
CA THR A 626 -33.26 -12.86 24.50
C THR A 626 -34.77 -13.09 24.51
N ALA A 627 -35.36 -13.00 25.67
CA ALA A 627 -36.84 -13.08 25.83
C ALA A 627 -37.58 -11.90 25.20
N GLN A 628 -36.90 -10.78 24.98
CA GLN A 628 -37.44 -9.54 24.37
C GLN A 628 -37.45 -9.59 22.83
N LYS A 629 -37.08 -10.74 22.23
CA LYS A 629 -37.02 -10.91 20.78
C LYS A 629 -35.95 -10.03 20.13
N GLU A 630 -34.75 -10.02 20.74
CA GLU A 630 -33.58 -9.28 20.31
C GLU A 630 -32.44 -10.24 20.06
N CYS A 631 -31.44 -9.86 19.24
CA CYS A 631 -30.17 -10.52 19.12
C CYS A 631 -29.07 -9.64 19.71
N ILE A 632 -28.38 -10.12 20.72
CA ILE A 632 -27.25 -9.39 21.29
C ILE A 632 -25.98 -9.65 20.47
N GLN A 633 -25.38 -8.58 20.02
CA GLN A 633 -24.07 -8.60 19.37
C GLN A 633 -23.15 -7.53 19.95
N SER A 634 -21.85 -7.87 20.07
CA SER A 634 -20.86 -6.93 20.60
C SER A 634 -20.46 -5.90 19.56
N VAL A 635 -20.39 -4.62 19.97
CA VAL A 635 -19.98 -3.49 19.12
C VAL A 635 -18.86 -2.71 19.84
N PRO A 636 -17.68 -2.55 19.24
CA PRO A 636 -16.63 -1.71 19.80
C PRO A 636 -16.98 -0.23 19.61
N VAL A 637 -16.69 0.59 20.61
CA VAL A 637 -16.75 2.05 20.52
C VAL A 637 -15.34 2.58 20.79
N PHE A 638 -14.66 3.06 19.76
CA PHE A 638 -13.31 3.60 19.85
C PHE A 638 -13.35 5.01 20.43
N SER A 639 -12.57 5.26 21.47
CA SER A 639 -12.44 6.58 22.07
C SER A 639 -11.14 6.71 22.87
N ASN A 640 -10.65 7.94 23.01
CA ASN A 640 -9.61 8.33 23.96
C ASN A 640 -10.19 9.15 25.14
N ALA A 641 -11.52 9.18 25.33
CA ALA A 641 -12.16 9.64 26.56
C ALA A 641 -12.04 8.58 27.66
N GLU A 642 -12.29 8.95 28.93
CA GLU A 642 -12.24 8.01 30.06
C GLU A 642 -13.39 7.00 30.04
N GLU A 643 -14.58 7.47 29.64
CA GLU A 643 -15.79 6.66 29.52
C GLU A 643 -16.61 7.06 28.32
N VAL A 644 -17.40 6.12 27.82
CA VAL A 644 -18.36 6.30 26.73
C VAL A 644 -19.71 5.73 27.12
N GLU A 645 -20.78 6.36 26.65
CA GLU A 645 -22.16 5.85 26.75
C GLU A 645 -22.70 5.53 25.36
N LEU A 646 -23.31 4.36 25.20
CA LEU A 646 -23.91 3.93 23.94
C LEU A 646 -25.42 3.81 24.10
N PHE A 647 -26.14 4.30 23.11
CA PHE A 647 -27.60 4.16 22.98
C PHE A 647 -27.92 3.31 21.76
N VAL A 648 -28.97 2.50 21.86
CA VAL A 648 -29.60 1.81 20.73
C VAL A 648 -31.05 2.21 20.67
N ASN A 649 -31.54 2.71 19.55
CA ASN A 649 -32.92 3.14 19.36
C ASN A 649 -33.40 4.07 20.47
N ASN A 650 -32.57 5.04 20.85
CA ASN A 650 -32.77 6.00 21.96
C ASN A 650 -32.76 5.41 23.38
N LYS A 651 -32.47 4.13 23.57
CA LYS A 651 -32.36 3.48 24.87
C LYS A 651 -30.88 3.37 25.28
N SER A 652 -30.52 3.93 26.44
CA SER A 652 -29.13 3.83 26.96
C SER A 652 -28.80 2.40 27.34
N LEU A 653 -27.58 1.97 26.93
CA LEU A 653 -26.97 0.73 27.38
C LEU A 653 -26.01 0.96 28.57
N GLY A 654 -26.00 2.20 29.10
CA GLY A 654 -25.12 2.63 30.18
C GLY A 654 -23.78 3.10 29.71
N LYS A 655 -22.97 3.45 30.69
CA LYS A 655 -21.59 3.93 30.49
C LYS A 655 -20.60 2.80 30.69
N LYS A 656 -19.54 2.78 29.87
CA LYS A 656 -18.40 1.87 30.04
C LYS A 656 -17.09 2.67 30.01
N LYS A 657 -16.14 2.24 30.85
CA LYS A 657 -14.76 2.74 30.79
C LYS A 657 -14.11 2.32 29.47
N VAL A 658 -13.30 3.22 28.94
CA VAL A 658 -12.47 2.95 27.78
C VAL A 658 -11.19 2.26 28.28
N GLU A 659 -10.93 1.05 27.78
CA GLU A 659 -9.72 0.30 28.04
C GLU A 659 -9.02 -0.01 26.72
N ASP A 660 -7.71 0.28 26.65
CA ASP A 660 -6.92 0.09 25.43
C ASP A 660 -7.57 0.73 24.17
N ASN A 661 -8.09 1.97 24.32
CA ASN A 661 -8.65 2.82 23.27
C ASN A 661 -10.04 2.44 22.73
N TYR A 662 -10.76 1.52 23.34
CA TYR A 662 -12.16 1.24 23.02
C TYR A 662 -12.94 0.65 24.21
N ALA A 663 -14.24 0.75 24.14
CA ALA A 663 -15.17 0.02 25.02
C ALA A 663 -16.06 -0.91 24.21
N LEU A 664 -16.30 -2.12 24.68
CA LEU A 664 -17.11 -3.13 24.00
C LEU A 664 -18.52 -3.17 24.61
N PHE A 665 -19.54 -2.94 23.80
CA PHE A 665 -20.94 -2.94 24.22
C PHE A 665 -21.71 -4.12 23.65
N ASP A 666 -22.51 -4.79 24.48
CA ASP A 666 -23.44 -5.81 24.05
C ASP A 666 -24.73 -5.12 23.64
N VAL A 667 -24.98 -5.05 22.33
CA VAL A 667 -26.08 -4.28 21.72
C VAL A 667 -27.22 -5.22 21.38
N PRO A 668 -28.44 -4.99 21.94
CA PRO A 668 -29.65 -5.74 21.58
C PRO A 668 -30.27 -5.19 20.28
N PHE A 669 -30.01 -5.90 19.18
CA PHE A 669 -30.57 -5.57 17.87
C PHE A 669 -31.96 -6.14 17.68
N VAL A 670 -32.85 -5.33 17.11
CA VAL A 670 -34.19 -5.73 16.67
C VAL A 670 -34.24 -5.83 15.14
N SER A 671 -35.27 -6.47 14.60
CA SER A 671 -35.44 -6.58 13.14
C SER A 671 -35.59 -5.22 12.48
N GLY A 672 -34.95 -5.00 11.34
CA GLY A 672 -34.97 -3.75 10.58
C GLY A 672 -33.88 -2.77 10.96
N GLU A 673 -34.18 -1.47 10.82
CA GLU A 673 -33.17 -0.41 11.10
C GLU A 673 -32.99 -0.23 12.62
N ASN A 674 -31.71 -0.22 13.02
CA ASN A 674 -31.26 0.10 14.38
C ASN A 674 -30.35 1.33 14.33
N LEU A 675 -30.65 2.33 15.16
CA LEU A 675 -29.82 3.53 15.31
C LEU A 675 -28.97 3.40 16.56
N LEU A 676 -27.66 3.38 16.36
CA LEU A 676 -26.66 3.47 17.42
C LEU A 676 -26.24 4.93 17.59
N GLU A 677 -26.10 5.39 18.83
CA GLU A 677 -25.55 6.70 19.17
C GLU A 677 -24.58 6.56 20.34
N ALA A 678 -23.33 6.94 20.10
CA ALA A 678 -22.31 7.00 21.14
C ALA A 678 -22.10 8.45 21.58
N VAL A 679 -21.94 8.68 22.88
CA VAL A 679 -21.59 9.97 23.46
C VAL A 679 -20.45 9.83 24.45
N ALA A 680 -19.58 10.85 24.52
CA ALA A 680 -18.49 10.92 25.48
C ALA A 680 -18.16 12.39 25.82
N VAL A 681 -17.47 12.59 26.93
CA VAL A 681 -16.90 13.89 27.31
C VAL A 681 -15.39 13.72 27.45
N ALA A 682 -14.63 14.55 26.76
CA ALA A 682 -13.17 14.58 26.84
C ALA A 682 -12.71 16.02 27.09
N GLY A 683 -12.35 16.34 28.35
CA GLY A 683 -12.16 17.72 28.80
C GLY A 683 -13.45 18.54 28.61
N ASP A 684 -13.35 19.68 27.92
CA ASP A 684 -14.52 20.54 27.61
C ASP A 684 -15.30 20.10 26.35
N SER A 685 -14.85 19.06 25.65
CA SER A 685 -15.41 18.61 24.39
C SER A 685 -16.51 17.57 24.63
N LYS A 686 -17.71 17.84 24.12
CA LYS A 686 -18.78 16.83 24.01
C LYS A 686 -18.67 16.16 22.65
N LEU A 687 -18.49 14.85 22.65
CA LEU A 687 -18.36 14.03 21.46
C LEU A 687 -19.65 13.26 21.21
N ARG A 688 -20.01 13.10 19.96
CA ARG A 688 -21.14 12.30 19.52
C ARG A 688 -20.82 11.62 18.19
N ASP A 689 -21.18 10.35 18.08
CA ASP A 689 -21.14 9.60 16.83
C ASP A 689 -22.40 8.77 16.67
N MET A 690 -22.81 8.55 15.41
CA MET A 690 -24.05 7.84 15.09
C MET A 690 -23.80 6.84 13.97
N LEU A 691 -24.47 5.67 14.04
CA LEU A 691 -24.41 4.62 13.04
C LEU A 691 -25.77 3.97 12.86
N ARG A 692 -26.21 3.78 11.62
CA ARG A 692 -27.40 3.01 11.26
C ARG A 692 -27.01 1.64 10.80
N ILE A 693 -27.69 0.62 11.32
CA ILE A 693 -27.47 -0.78 11.02
C ILE A 693 -28.81 -1.40 10.63
N GLN A 694 -28.85 -2.03 9.46
CA GLN A 694 -29.94 -2.90 9.04
C GLN A 694 -29.71 -4.28 9.63
N PHE A 695 -30.65 -4.78 10.42
CA PHE A 695 -30.51 -6.07 11.11
C PHE A 695 -31.59 -7.06 10.67
N GLN A 696 -31.14 -8.24 10.23
CA GLN A 696 -32.00 -9.38 9.93
C GLN A 696 -32.10 -10.29 11.16
N LEU A 697 -33.21 -10.21 11.86
CA LEU A 697 -33.45 -11.05 13.04
C LEU A 697 -34.04 -12.40 12.60
N VAL A 698 -33.38 -13.48 12.98
CA VAL A 698 -33.84 -14.85 12.74
C VAL A 698 -34.43 -15.41 14.02
N GLY A 699 -35.65 -15.96 13.95
CA GLY A 699 -36.26 -16.58 15.10
C GLY A 699 -35.51 -17.82 15.60
N SER A 700 -35.36 -17.98 16.90
CA SER A 700 -34.86 -19.22 17.50
C SER A 700 -35.84 -20.39 17.31
N GLN A 701 -37.11 -20.08 17.12
CA GLN A 701 -38.18 -20.97 16.71
C GLN A 701 -38.79 -20.42 15.42
N LEU A 702 -38.65 -21.17 14.27
CA LEU A 702 -38.99 -20.64 12.95
C LEU A 702 -40.50 -20.50 12.70
N LYS A 703 -41.37 -21.03 13.58
CA LYS A 703 -42.83 -20.87 13.53
C LYS A 703 -43.33 -19.80 14.47
N ASP A 704 -42.46 -19.03 15.12
CA ASP A 704 -42.85 -17.93 15.97
C ASP A 704 -43.42 -16.77 15.11
N GLU A 705 -44.75 -16.54 15.25
CA GLU A 705 -45.46 -15.50 14.49
C GLU A 705 -44.97 -14.08 14.81
N ALA A 706 -44.33 -13.87 15.96
CA ALA A 706 -43.77 -12.57 16.32
C ALA A 706 -42.45 -12.26 15.60
N ILE A 707 -41.82 -13.27 15.00
CA ILE A 707 -40.66 -13.11 14.10
C ILE A 707 -40.92 -14.00 12.88
N PRO A 708 -41.77 -13.54 11.96
CA PRO A 708 -42.12 -14.35 10.78
C PRO A 708 -40.88 -14.75 9.97
N PHE A 709 -40.79 -16.02 9.60
CA PHE A 709 -39.70 -16.50 8.77
C PHE A 709 -39.82 -15.92 7.35
N THR A 710 -38.83 -15.20 6.94
CA THR A 710 -38.68 -14.66 5.58
C THR A 710 -37.54 -15.33 4.83
N GLU A 711 -36.34 -15.27 5.41
CA GLU A 711 -35.15 -15.92 4.85
C GLU A 711 -34.12 -16.20 5.94
N ILE A 712 -33.17 -17.09 5.59
CA ILE A 712 -31.96 -17.35 6.36
C ILE A 712 -30.80 -17.66 5.40
N ASN A 713 -29.61 -17.10 5.71
CA ASN A 713 -28.39 -17.28 4.96
C ASN A 713 -27.32 -17.78 5.93
N VAL A 714 -26.82 -19.00 5.76
CA VAL A 714 -25.95 -19.67 6.74
C VAL A 714 -24.64 -20.07 6.09
N MET A 715 -23.52 -19.65 6.67
CA MET A 715 -22.19 -20.17 6.37
C MET A 715 -21.94 -21.43 7.19
N LEU A 716 -21.59 -22.54 6.55
CA LEU A 716 -21.33 -23.81 7.21
C LEU A 716 -19.84 -24.03 7.46
N GLY A 717 -19.51 -24.71 8.56
CA GLY A 717 -18.15 -24.95 8.99
C GLY A 717 -17.45 -23.72 9.56
N SER A 718 -18.21 -22.65 9.90
CA SER A 718 -17.62 -21.37 10.34
C SER A 718 -18.42 -20.72 11.46
N PRO A 719 -17.76 -20.14 12.49
CA PRO A 719 -18.40 -19.27 13.48
C PRO A 719 -18.47 -17.80 13.04
N ARG A 720 -18.07 -17.49 11.81
CA ARG A 720 -17.97 -16.13 11.28
C ARG A 720 -19.29 -15.64 10.70
N TYR A 721 -19.44 -14.30 10.69
CA TYR A 721 -20.45 -13.57 9.96
C TYR A 721 -19.81 -12.97 8.71
N PHE A 722 -20.58 -12.86 7.63
CA PHE A 722 -20.11 -12.22 6.40
C PHE A 722 -21.21 -11.28 5.86
N GLU A 723 -20.80 -10.10 5.41
CA GLU A 723 -21.67 -9.17 4.69
C GLU A 723 -21.39 -9.23 3.19
N ASP A 724 -22.32 -9.78 2.42
CA ASP A 724 -22.33 -9.61 0.98
C ASP A 724 -22.83 -8.20 0.66
N ARG A 725 -21.90 -7.28 0.45
CA ARG A 725 -22.20 -5.87 0.19
C ARG A 725 -22.84 -5.63 -1.17
N THR A 726 -22.58 -6.50 -2.14
CA THR A 726 -23.14 -6.39 -3.50
C THR A 726 -24.62 -6.70 -3.50
N ALA A 727 -25.02 -7.78 -2.84
CA ALA A 727 -26.40 -8.20 -2.73
C ALA A 727 -27.12 -7.62 -1.50
N ASN A 728 -26.40 -6.94 -0.60
CA ASN A 728 -26.89 -6.45 0.70
C ASN A 728 -27.51 -7.58 1.54
N VAL A 729 -26.82 -8.71 1.62
CA VAL A 729 -27.22 -9.92 2.33
C VAL A 729 -26.31 -10.19 3.50
N ALA A 730 -26.88 -10.43 4.66
CA ALA A 730 -26.17 -10.87 5.85
C ALA A 730 -26.10 -12.40 5.91
N TRP A 731 -24.90 -12.94 6.04
CA TRP A 731 -24.64 -14.35 6.28
C TRP A 731 -24.29 -14.55 7.74
N ILE A 732 -24.93 -15.55 8.37
CA ILE A 732 -24.75 -15.87 9.79
C ILE A 732 -24.02 -17.21 9.94
N PRO A 733 -23.35 -17.43 11.09
CA PRO A 733 -22.70 -18.70 11.35
C PRO A 733 -23.69 -19.85 11.53
N GLU A 734 -23.21 -21.07 11.31
CA GLU A 734 -23.95 -22.30 11.52
C GLU A 734 -24.33 -22.54 13.00
N GLN A 735 -25.35 -23.34 13.22
CA GLN A 735 -25.66 -23.94 14.50
C GLN A 735 -26.10 -25.41 14.33
N GLU A 736 -25.99 -26.19 15.41
CA GLU A 736 -26.55 -27.53 15.41
C GLU A 736 -28.07 -27.48 15.47
N TYR A 737 -28.73 -28.34 14.69
CA TYR A 737 -30.19 -28.39 14.65
C TYR A 737 -30.81 -28.74 16.00
N LYS A 738 -31.85 -28.02 16.37
CA LYS A 738 -32.73 -28.31 17.49
C LYS A 738 -34.18 -28.28 17.02
N PRO A 739 -35.06 -29.15 17.56
CA PRO A 739 -36.48 -29.14 17.17
C PRO A 739 -37.12 -27.74 17.30
N GLY A 740 -37.90 -27.37 16.29
CA GLY A 740 -38.53 -26.04 16.17
C GLY A 740 -37.63 -24.95 15.53
N SER A 741 -36.34 -25.20 15.40
CA SER A 741 -35.32 -24.27 14.90
C SER A 741 -34.78 -24.71 13.53
N TRP A 742 -33.51 -24.43 13.27
CA TRP A 742 -32.79 -24.79 12.06
C TRP A 742 -31.35 -25.20 12.41
N GLY A 743 -30.65 -25.82 11.50
CA GLY A 743 -29.23 -26.10 11.64
C GLY A 743 -28.79 -27.40 10.96
N PHE A 744 -27.51 -27.66 11.08
CA PHE A 744 -26.89 -28.88 10.56
C PHE A 744 -27.11 -30.07 11.50
N VAL A 745 -27.00 -31.26 10.92
CA VAL A 745 -26.96 -32.52 11.67
C VAL A 745 -25.71 -33.28 11.21
N GLY A 746 -24.78 -33.51 12.16
CA GLY A 746 -23.56 -34.25 11.94
C GLY A 746 -22.47 -33.49 11.19
N GLY A 747 -21.37 -34.18 10.94
CA GLY A 747 -20.20 -33.61 10.27
C GLY A 747 -19.32 -32.73 11.18
N THR A 748 -18.22 -32.28 10.63
CA THR A 748 -17.21 -31.43 11.30
C THR A 748 -16.85 -30.24 10.41
N SER A 749 -16.41 -29.14 11.03
CA SER A 749 -15.86 -28.00 10.30
C SER A 749 -14.57 -28.40 9.61
N TYR A 750 -14.45 -28.04 8.33
CA TYR A 750 -13.20 -28.21 7.59
C TYR A 750 -12.11 -27.31 8.16
N ARG A 751 -10.92 -27.85 8.30
CA ARG A 751 -9.72 -27.13 8.69
C ARG A 751 -8.55 -27.55 7.81
N ARG A 752 -8.02 -26.62 7.06
CA ARG A 752 -6.82 -26.82 6.26
C ARG A 752 -5.59 -26.88 7.15
N LYS A 753 -4.69 -27.83 6.84
CA LYS A 753 -3.35 -27.87 7.43
C LYS A 753 -2.39 -27.13 6.48
N THR A 754 -1.61 -26.23 7.00
CA THR A 754 -0.59 -25.47 6.28
C THR A 754 0.75 -25.61 6.96
N GLY A 755 1.85 -25.19 6.33
CA GLY A 755 3.16 -25.07 6.95
C GLY A 755 3.16 -24.18 8.20
N PHE A 756 2.17 -23.28 8.33
CA PHE A 756 1.98 -22.39 9.49
C PHE A 756 1.01 -22.94 10.54
N GLY A 757 0.50 -24.15 10.35
CA GLY A 757 -0.45 -24.81 11.27
C GLY A 757 -1.84 -24.95 10.68
N SER A 758 -2.81 -25.29 11.56
CA SER A 758 -4.22 -25.47 11.15
C SER A 758 -4.94 -24.14 11.09
N MET A 759 -5.70 -23.90 10.01
CA MET A 759 -6.58 -22.75 9.85
C MET A 759 -8.04 -23.17 9.70
N LEU A 760 -8.97 -22.31 10.08
CA LEU A 760 -10.40 -22.52 9.87
C LEU A 760 -10.72 -22.38 8.38
N GLY A 761 -11.37 -23.40 7.81
CA GLY A 761 -11.70 -23.42 6.39
C GLY A 761 -10.45 -23.43 5.51
N SER A 762 -10.47 -22.66 4.46
CA SER A 762 -9.37 -22.43 3.52
C SER A 762 -9.27 -20.94 3.23
N ASP A 763 -8.12 -20.52 2.75
CA ASP A 763 -7.86 -19.17 2.25
C ASP A 763 -7.65 -19.12 0.74
N ILE A 764 -7.94 -20.24 0.04
CA ILE A 764 -7.74 -20.32 -1.41
C ILE A 764 -8.75 -19.46 -2.16
N ASP A 765 -8.32 -18.96 -3.32
CA ASP A 765 -9.21 -18.30 -4.26
C ASP A 765 -10.28 -19.26 -4.79
N ILE A 766 -11.52 -18.79 -4.85
CA ILE A 766 -12.67 -19.55 -5.36
C ILE A 766 -13.13 -18.92 -6.67
N LEU A 767 -12.86 -19.60 -7.76
CA LEU A 767 -13.18 -19.15 -9.11
C LEU A 767 -14.69 -19.01 -9.34
N GLY A 768 -15.10 -18.00 -10.10
CA GLY A 768 -16.49 -17.76 -10.51
C GLY A 768 -17.35 -17.08 -9.45
N THR A 769 -16.76 -16.40 -8.49
CA THR A 769 -17.49 -15.67 -7.45
C THR A 769 -16.69 -14.54 -6.84
N ASP A 770 -17.37 -13.43 -6.48
CA ASP A 770 -16.82 -12.38 -5.64
C ASP A 770 -17.09 -12.63 -4.13
N MET A 771 -17.79 -13.73 -3.79
CA MET A 771 -18.20 -14.11 -2.44
C MET A 771 -17.30 -15.21 -1.87
N ASN A 772 -15.98 -15.11 -2.03
CA ASN A 772 -15.02 -16.11 -1.58
C ASN A 772 -15.26 -16.64 -0.16
N PRO A 773 -15.54 -15.79 0.87
CA PRO A 773 -15.72 -16.26 2.25
C PRO A 773 -16.81 -17.31 2.45
N ILE A 774 -17.87 -17.29 1.62
CA ILE A 774 -18.98 -18.24 1.71
C ILE A 774 -18.53 -19.65 1.33
N PHE A 775 -17.59 -19.75 0.38
CA PHE A 775 -17.11 -21.00 -0.17
C PHE A 775 -15.80 -21.49 0.48
N GLN A 776 -15.10 -20.63 1.21
CA GLN A 776 -13.83 -20.98 1.86
C GLN A 776 -14.01 -21.78 3.15
N THR A 777 -15.24 -21.93 3.65
CA THR A 777 -15.55 -22.83 4.77
C THR A 777 -16.57 -23.86 4.35
N GLN A 778 -16.53 -25.00 4.99
CA GLN A 778 -17.48 -26.09 4.71
C GLN A 778 -17.64 -27.03 5.87
N ARG A 779 -18.80 -27.68 5.95
CA ARG A 779 -19.04 -28.79 6.85
C ARG A 779 -18.84 -30.11 6.11
N VAL A 780 -17.93 -30.95 6.61
CA VAL A 780 -17.55 -32.23 6.01
C VAL A 780 -18.26 -33.35 6.77
N GLY A 781 -18.88 -34.28 6.06
CA GLY A 781 -19.65 -35.40 6.63
C GLY A 781 -21.02 -34.96 7.17
N ILE A 782 -21.57 -33.87 6.62
CA ILE A 782 -22.94 -33.44 6.94
C ILE A 782 -23.95 -34.52 6.55
N LYS A 783 -24.88 -34.85 7.47
CA LYS A 783 -25.96 -35.81 7.26
C LYS A 783 -27.23 -35.12 6.75
N SER A 784 -27.59 -34.01 7.37
CA SER A 784 -28.71 -33.19 6.89
C SER A 784 -28.57 -31.74 7.35
N PHE A 785 -29.31 -30.86 6.67
CA PHE A 785 -29.64 -29.51 7.17
C PHE A 785 -31.15 -29.43 7.31
N LYS A 786 -31.62 -29.03 8.48
CA LYS A 786 -33.04 -28.96 8.81
C LYS A 786 -33.47 -27.53 9.16
N ALA A 787 -34.73 -27.20 8.80
CA ALA A 787 -35.33 -25.93 9.16
C ALA A 787 -36.83 -26.12 9.36
N ASP A 788 -37.30 -26.00 10.60
CA ASP A 788 -38.72 -26.21 10.96
C ASP A 788 -39.58 -24.99 10.55
N VAL A 789 -39.49 -24.61 9.27
CA VAL A 789 -40.24 -23.49 8.72
C VAL A 789 -41.75 -23.75 8.66
N PRO A 790 -42.62 -22.71 8.65
CA PRO A 790 -44.07 -22.85 8.42
C PRO A 790 -44.38 -23.53 7.07
N ASN A 791 -45.64 -23.99 6.91
CA ASN A 791 -46.11 -24.45 5.60
C ASN A 791 -46.00 -23.31 4.56
N GLY A 792 -45.59 -23.66 3.37
CA GLY A 792 -45.37 -22.74 2.24
C GLY A 792 -44.47 -23.28 1.20
N GLU A 793 -44.15 -22.46 0.20
CA GLU A 793 -43.18 -22.72 -0.82
C GLU A 793 -41.90 -21.99 -0.51
N TYR A 794 -40.76 -22.66 -0.70
CA TYR A 794 -39.44 -22.12 -0.36
C TYR A 794 -38.44 -22.31 -1.52
N SER A 795 -37.66 -21.29 -1.79
CA SER A 795 -36.46 -21.41 -2.60
C SER A 795 -35.28 -21.72 -1.71
N VAL A 796 -34.59 -22.80 -2.03
CA VAL A 796 -33.43 -23.30 -1.31
C VAL A 796 -32.22 -23.23 -2.24
N TYR A 797 -31.19 -22.47 -1.87
CA TYR A 797 -29.93 -22.42 -2.58
C TYR A 797 -28.89 -23.14 -1.76
N LEU A 798 -28.17 -24.03 -2.40
CA LEU A 798 -27.06 -24.74 -1.82
C LEU A 798 -25.77 -24.31 -2.53
N TYR A 799 -24.72 -24.11 -1.73
CA TYR A 799 -23.46 -23.53 -2.17
C TYR A 799 -22.33 -24.53 -1.89
N TRP A 800 -21.49 -24.78 -2.89
CA TRP A 800 -20.37 -25.72 -2.81
C TRP A 800 -19.13 -25.16 -3.49
N ALA A 801 -17.97 -25.53 -2.94
CA ALA A 801 -16.69 -25.56 -3.61
C ALA A 801 -15.91 -26.78 -3.11
N GLU A 802 -15.22 -27.52 -3.99
CA GLU A 802 -14.32 -28.57 -3.55
C GLU A 802 -13.01 -27.93 -3.10
N LEU A 803 -12.68 -28.11 -1.83
CA LEU A 803 -11.50 -27.48 -1.19
C LEU A 803 -10.35 -28.48 -0.97
N GLU A 804 -10.55 -29.76 -1.21
CA GLU A 804 -9.55 -30.80 -1.07
C GLU A 804 -9.00 -31.25 -2.43
N SER A 805 -7.67 -31.31 -2.54
CA SER A 805 -6.96 -31.82 -3.72
C SER A 805 -5.90 -32.83 -3.27
N ASP A 806 -5.60 -33.86 -4.10
CA ASP A 806 -4.54 -34.84 -3.83
C ASP A 806 -3.13 -34.24 -3.79
N LYS A 807 -2.95 -33.09 -4.42
CA LYS A 807 -1.74 -32.30 -4.28
C LYS A 807 -2.08 -31.10 -3.38
N GLU A 808 -1.82 -31.25 -2.10
CA GLU A 808 -1.77 -30.09 -1.21
C GLU A 808 -0.77 -29.09 -1.82
N ARG A 809 -1.29 -28.00 -2.37
CA ARG A 809 -0.46 -26.82 -2.53
C ARG A 809 -0.05 -26.42 -1.11
N GLU A 810 1.20 -26.55 -0.75
CA GLU A 810 1.78 -25.64 0.19
C GLU A 810 1.69 -24.24 -0.44
N ALA A 811 0.54 -23.60 -0.34
CA ALA A 811 0.42 -22.19 -0.56
C ALA A 811 1.16 -21.53 0.59
N LEU A 812 2.47 -21.39 0.41
CA LEU A 812 3.23 -20.42 1.17
C LEU A 812 2.55 -19.10 0.88
N VAL A 813 2.17 -18.36 1.89
CA VAL A 813 1.57 -17.01 1.78
C VAL A 813 2.45 -16.07 0.96
N TYR A 814 3.70 -16.42 0.74
CA TYR A 814 4.68 -15.79 -0.13
C TYR A 814 5.01 -16.62 -1.38
N ASN A 815 4.12 -17.53 -1.82
CA ASN A 815 4.38 -18.34 -2.99
C ASN A 815 4.13 -17.55 -4.28
N LEU A 816 5.04 -16.66 -4.57
CA LEU A 816 5.07 -15.82 -5.74
C LEU A 816 5.54 -16.68 -6.93
N GLY A 817 4.58 -17.22 -7.70
CA GLY A 817 4.87 -17.82 -9.00
C GLY A 817 5.32 -19.27 -9.02
N ALA A 818 4.85 -20.12 -8.10
CA ALA A 818 4.96 -21.56 -8.31
C ALA A 818 3.78 -22.03 -9.17
N ASP A 819 4.01 -22.19 -10.45
CA ASP A 819 3.12 -22.91 -11.36
C ASP A 819 3.03 -24.38 -10.91
N SER A 820 1.97 -24.71 -10.21
CA SER A 820 1.63 -26.12 -9.96
C SER A 820 0.41 -26.46 -10.79
N GLU A 821 0.56 -27.39 -11.73
CA GLU A 821 -0.59 -28.02 -12.39
C GLU A 821 -1.54 -28.56 -11.32
N GLN A 822 -2.78 -28.06 -11.31
CA GLN A 822 -3.84 -28.57 -10.45
C GLN A 822 -4.24 -29.95 -10.99
N THR A 823 -3.89 -30.99 -10.27
CA THR A 823 -4.48 -32.32 -10.52
C THR A 823 -5.63 -32.51 -9.55
N PHE A 824 -6.82 -32.76 -10.10
CA PHE A 824 -8.03 -33.02 -9.32
C PHE A 824 -8.01 -34.42 -8.77
N ALA A 825 -8.32 -34.58 -7.49
CA ALA A 825 -8.70 -35.82 -6.90
C ALA A 825 -9.64 -35.62 -5.70
N GLY A 826 -10.78 -35.10 -5.97
CA GLY A 826 -11.89 -35.26 -5.04
C GLY A 826 -12.68 -36.50 -5.43
N ASN A 827 -12.32 -37.69 -4.97
CA ASN A 827 -13.16 -38.86 -5.08
C ASN A 827 -14.35 -38.74 -4.12
N ARG A 828 -15.15 -37.69 -4.33
CA ARG A 828 -16.30 -37.39 -3.50
C ARG A 828 -17.56 -37.41 -4.38
N SER A 829 -18.51 -38.27 -4.04
CA SER A 829 -19.80 -38.34 -4.71
C SER A 829 -20.90 -38.61 -3.70
N PHE A 830 -21.99 -37.87 -3.79
CA PHE A 830 -23.13 -37.99 -2.87
C PHE A 830 -24.45 -37.61 -3.56
N GLY A 831 -25.53 -38.14 -3.03
CA GLY A 831 -26.89 -37.76 -3.43
C GLY A 831 -27.48 -36.73 -2.49
N ILE A 832 -28.48 -35.98 -2.92
CA ILE A 832 -29.21 -35.03 -2.08
C ILE A 832 -30.70 -35.29 -2.28
N SER A 833 -31.44 -35.37 -1.17
CA SER A 833 -32.89 -35.34 -1.17
C SER A 833 -33.44 -34.15 -0.35
N MET A 834 -34.59 -33.65 -0.79
CA MET A 834 -35.33 -32.59 -0.05
C MET A 834 -36.69 -33.08 0.32
N ASN A 835 -37.00 -33.13 1.60
CA ASN A 835 -38.21 -33.72 2.15
C ASN A 835 -38.52 -35.11 1.56
N GLY A 836 -37.46 -35.95 1.41
CA GLY A 836 -37.53 -37.29 0.89
C GLY A 836 -37.54 -37.41 -0.64
N THR A 837 -37.58 -36.33 -1.41
CA THR A 837 -37.50 -36.34 -2.87
C THR A 837 -36.04 -36.17 -3.30
N ILE A 838 -35.50 -37.10 -4.05
CA ILE A 838 -34.13 -37.03 -4.62
C ILE A 838 -34.10 -35.86 -5.61
N VAL A 839 -33.21 -34.89 -5.39
CA VAL A 839 -32.98 -33.73 -6.25
C VAL A 839 -31.64 -33.81 -6.98
N LEU A 840 -30.67 -34.51 -6.43
CA LEU A 840 -29.39 -34.88 -7.04
C LEU A 840 -29.06 -36.31 -6.64
N ASP A 841 -28.75 -37.16 -7.59
CA ASP A 841 -28.43 -38.59 -7.29
C ASP A 841 -26.94 -38.86 -7.19
N ASP A 842 -26.15 -38.40 -8.17
CA ASP A 842 -24.69 -38.59 -8.20
C ASP A 842 -23.99 -37.22 -8.43
N PHE A 843 -23.80 -36.50 -7.36
CA PHE A 843 -23.19 -35.17 -7.43
C PHE A 843 -21.72 -35.27 -7.04
N ASN A 844 -20.81 -35.00 -7.97
CA ASN A 844 -19.37 -34.93 -7.79
C ASN A 844 -18.87 -33.56 -8.22
N ILE A 845 -18.50 -32.70 -7.25
CA ILE A 845 -18.17 -31.32 -7.48
C ILE A 845 -16.88 -31.19 -8.29
N ALA A 846 -15.84 -31.92 -7.91
CA ALA A 846 -14.55 -31.87 -8.61
C ALA A 846 -14.63 -32.35 -10.06
N ARG A 847 -15.36 -33.47 -10.32
CA ARG A 847 -15.55 -34.01 -11.66
C ARG A 847 -16.36 -33.09 -12.58
N ASP A 848 -17.44 -32.51 -12.02
CA ASP A 848 -18.44 -31.82 -12.83
C ASP A 848 -18.13 -30.32 -12.99
N TYR A 849 -17.38 -29.70 -12.04
CA TYR A 849 -17.15 -28.28 -12.01
C TYR A 849 -15.68 -27.88 -11.79
N GLY A 850 -14.86 -28.76 -11.20
CA GLY A 850 -13.47 -28.52 -10.89
C GLY A 850 -13.22 -28.20 -9.41
N TYR A 851 -11.95 -27.99 -9.09
CA TYR A 851 -11.45 -27.63 -7.77
C TYR A 851 -11.56 -26.12 -7.54
N ALA A 852 -11.83 -25.69 -6.30
CA ALA A 852 -11.90 -24.29 -5.90
C ALA A 852 -12.77 -23.43 -6.84
N ARG A 853 -13.93 -23.94 -7.22
CA ARG A 853 -14.89 -23.22 -8.07
C ARG A 853 -16.26 -23.17 -7.41
N ALA A 854 -16.88 -22.01 -7.43
CA ALA A 854 -18.21 -21.79 -6.88
C ALA A 854 -19.28 -22.56 -7.67
N VAL A 855 -20.09 -23.36 -6.97
CA VAL A 855 -21.23 -24.07 -7.51
C VAL A 855 -22.46 -23.73 -6.69
N ILE A 856 -23.47 -23.16 -7.34
CA ILE A 856 -24.74 -22.80 -6.69
C ILE A 856 -25.88 -23.49 -7.41
N LYS A 857 -26.74 -24.19 -6.66
CA LYS A 857 -27.95 -24.82 -7.21
C LYS A 857 -29.19 -24.35 -6.45
N LYS A 858 -30.23 -23.98 -7.18
CA LYS A 858 -31.53 -23.57 -6.67
C LYS A 858 -32.52 -24.71 -6.78
N PHE A 859 -33.29 -24.92 -5.71
CA PHE A 859 -34.40 -25.83 -5.64
C PHE A 859 -35.64 -25.15 -5.10
N VAL A 860 -36.81 -25.57 -5.54
CA VAL A 860 -38.08 -25.09 -4.97
C VAL A 860 -38.71 -26.25 -4.21
N VAL A 861 -39.03 -26.03 -2.96
CA VAL A 861 -39.56 -27.06 -2.05
C VAL A 861 -40.86 -26.58 -1.43
N THR A 862 -41.90 -27.42 -1.51
CA THR A 862 -43.17 -27.18 -0.84
C THR A 862 -43.18 -27.89 0.52
N VAL A 863 -43.33 -27.14 1.58
CA VAL A 863 -43.49 -27.65 2.96
C VAL A 863 -45.00 -27.78 3.28
N LYS A 864 -45.39 -29.00 3.68
CA LYS A 864 -46.78 -29.31 4.05
C LYS A 864 -46.81 -30.03 5.40
N ASP A 865 -47.96 -30.07 6.02
CA ASP A 865 -48.24 -30.82 7.26
C ASP A 865 -47.33 -30.44 8.45
N GLY A 866 -46.80 -29.27 8.44
CA GLY A 866 -45.95 -28.74 9.51
C GLY A 866 -44.60 -29.44 9.71
N LYS A 867 -44.15 -30.25 8.73
CA LYS A 867 -42.93 -31.06 8.85
C LYS A 867 -41.62 -30.27 8.69
N GLY A 868 -41.69 -29.00 8.25
CA GLY A 868 -40.50 -28.20 7.95
C GLY A 868 -39.76 -28.68 6.69
N LEU A 869 -38.56 -28.14 6.54
CA LEU A 869 -37.62 -28.46 5.44
C LEU A 869 -36.50 -29.36 5.95
N SER A 870 -36.20 -30.45 5.23
CA SER A 870 -35.02 -31.31 5.42
C SER A 870 -34.27 -31.42 4.10
N VAL A 871 -32.98 -31.10 4.13
CA VAL A 871 -32.03 -31.38 3.04
C VAL A 871 -31.12 -32.49 3.53
N ASP A 872 -31.27 -33.70 2.98
CA ASP A 872 -30.57 -34.91 3.44
C ASP A 872 -29.49 -35.29 2.46
N PHE A 873 -28.31 -35.62 2.97
CA PHE A 873 -27.12 -35.97 2.18
C PHE A 873 -26.87 -37.48 2.22
N HIS A 874 -26.77 -38.09 1.06
CA HIS A 874 -26.61 -39.54 0.88
C HIS A 874 -25.20 -39.86 0.36
N LYS A 875 -24.32 -40.27 1.25
CA LYS A 875 -22.95 -40.63 0.94
C LYS A 875 -22.90 -41.77 -0.09
N LYS A 876 -22.13 -41.59 -1.17
CA LYS A 876 -21.76 -42.65 -2.13
C LYS A 876 -20.25 -42.92 -2.02
N GLU A 877 -19.42 -41.92 -2.26
CA GLU A 877 -17.97 -42.00 -2.12
C GLU A 877 -17.45 -40.73 -1.39
N GLY A 878 -16.44 -40.85 -0.53
CA GLY A 878 -15.97 -39.74 0.30
C GLY A 878 -17.06 -39.22 1.27
N GLU A 879 -16.82 -38.11 1.91
CA GLU A 879 -17.80 -37.48 2.83
C GLU A 879 -18.57 -36.35 2.12
N PRO A 880 -19.91 -36.30 2.26
CA PRO A 880 -20.69 -35.15 1.75
C PRO A 880 -20.24 -33.83 2.36
N ILE A 881 -20.30 -32.77 1.58
CA ILE A 881 -19.96 -31.40 2.04
C ILE A 881 -21.06 -30.39 1.71
N LEU A 882 -21.10 -29.33 2.49
CA LEU A 882 -21.87 -28.14 2.19
C LEU A 882 -21.13 -26.91 2.71
N ASN A 883 -20.98 -25.88 1.86
CA ASN A 883 -20.29 -24.64 2.22
C ASN A 883 -21.26 -23.61 2.80
N ALA A 884 -22.42 -23.42 2.16
CA ALA A 884 -23.44 -22.51 2.66
C ALA A 884 -24.84 -22.90 2.17
N ILE A 885 -25.85 -22.37 2.83
CA ILE A 885 -27.25 -22.56 2.45
C ILE A 885 -28.00 -21.25 2.61
N ARG A 886 -28.86 -20.95 1.63
CA ARG A 886 -29.84 -19.87 1.68
C ARG A 886 -31.22 -20.43 1.49
N ILE A 887 -32.15 -20.05 2.36
CA ILE A 887 -33.55 -20.48 2.31
C ILE A 887 -34.40 -19.22 2.41
N TYR A 888 -35.29 -18.97 1.46
CA TYR A 888 -36.26 -17.92 1.56
C TYR A 888 -37.66 -18.39 1.14
N ARG A 889 -38.68 -17.76 1.76
CA ARG A 889 -40.08 -18.07 1.51
C ARG A 889 -40.55 -17.37 0.23
N ASN A 890 -41.16 -18.14 -0.69
CA ASN A 890 -41.87 -17.60 -1.85
C ASN A 890 -43.26 -17.10 -1.42
N TYR A 891 -43.62 -15.89 -1.83
CA TYR A 891 -44.90 -15.28 -1.48
C TYR A 891 -45.85 -15.25 -2.70
#